data_d5bc35673d1b36504e2f3d5fc15b14cf
#
_entry.id   d5bc35673d1b36504e2f3d5fc15b14cf
#
_cell.length_a   1.000
_cell.length_b   1.000
_cell.length_c   1.000
_cell.angle_alpha   90.00
_cell.angle_beta   90.00
_cell.angle_gamma   90.00
#
_symmetry.space_group_name_H-M   'P 1'
#
loop_
_entity.id
_entity.type
_entity.pdbx_description
1 polymer ?
#
loop_
_entity_poly.entity_id
_entity_poly.type
_entity_poly.pdbx_seq_one_letter_code
_entity_poly.pdbx_strand_id
1 'polypeptide(L)'
;MSVDFVNLSMTRRKLIKGAACSAAAASAPSLVNHAFAEQIAKLEKEGWSKHPVACTMCGAYCGILAMRKEGEPISEKTVRIFPNPGHPQQGYCGRSAGAMWIWNHPLRLRKPLKRIGEKGEGKFKEITWDEALNEIGAKVKDLVQKYGESCITTTSHNFQGMSKWLTFPLGSPNNIGHQSSCNAAGINARNWVFGTGFSGAGKLEPDYENLRYLLLIGRTMGASMGALHTLNVARAKGARVVAIDPKMPDITYGDAEWVAIRPGTDDAFLSALINEMLRTNTADLDFIEKGTNGAYLIKENGQPLTQAEVIQGGDKTKYVVASPDGRLSFRGVLRNDKGIPTAFDEDSSFKADLNMSGSVKLADGSSCPVKTAFVIIKETLAPYTPEKSSEITGIPADMIRRIARDFTNLKGVIDDGWYTSKNGTDVQVYRLVSIANAFNGNIDIPGGMIVTAAAGLKIPSVSQGKGPNGETWRMAKEKRIDKIIYPEAEGTFKVAMEAVLTGKPYPIKAAFFVGTTMFQREANSEELAERLKKLELSVVQDVLPQEICDYADYVLPSTYFMERMEMSGVKWARDGSIYLSDPQLSPPEGCEARHDVWILLEILRRAFPERAARVGYKECKTAEEFNAYFDAFTKRGYAQLLEECDKVKPGWSRRIHEDIRTKGWSTIKIKEYGVYPYKKPFGTPSGKVEIYSFKSFEKPAYVRGIPPFTAHILAPAFTPPKRNSNEFILVSGKNCTSCSGLSMFALPSKYLGDRTVWMNPEDAERLGISHGETVEVEGIDTGYKGNAQITVTKKVISGSLFAFGFSGGNRIKHLADHPDYQFIKEGINSHWYAKGYAQPVFGTVANNSAVRINKLRG
;
A
#
# COMPACT_ATOMS: atom_id res chain seq x y z
N MET A 1 33.16 -20.75 -3.52
CA MET A 1 32.20 -21.41 -4.43
C MET A 1 31.59 -20.33 -5.29
N SER A 2 32.01 -20.17 -6.53
CA SER A 2 31.41 -19.26 -7.49
C SER A 2 30.03 -19.80 -7.88
N VAL A 3 28.99 -19.12 -7.55
CA VAL A 3 27.62 -19.48 -7.96
C VAL A 3 27.33 -18.70 -9.23
N ASP A 4 27.44 -19.40 -10.37
CA ASP A 4 27.07 -18.83 -11.68
C ASP A 4 25.54 -18.76 -11.78
N PHE A 5 24.97 -17.62 -11.40
CA PHE A 5 23.54 -17.35 -11.43
C PHE A 5 22.97 -16.95 -12.81
N VAL A 6 23.78 -16.96 -13.85
CA VAL A 6 23.49 -16.20 -15.06
C VAL A 6 23.29 -17.05 -16.32
N ASN A 7 23.37 -18.37 -16.23
CA ASN A 7 23.02 -19.19 -17.37
C ASN A 7 21.56 -19.64 -17.28
N LEU A 8 20.72 -19.26 -18.22
CA LEU A 8 19.31 -19.65 -18.38
C LEU A 8 19.03 -21.13 -18.56
N SER A 9 20.07 -21.93 -18.62
CA SER A 9 19.99 -23.38 -18.37
C SER A 9 19.96 -23.71 -16.86
N MET A 10 19.34 -22.83 -16.05
CA MET A 10 19.25 -23.07 -14.61
C MET A 10 18.36 -24.26 -14.32
N THR A 11 18.97 -25.34 -13.89
CA THR A 11 18.24 -26.48 -13.33
C THR A 11 17.55 -26.06 -12.02
N ARG A 12 16.40 -26.70 -11.70
CA ARG A 12 15.68 -26.57 -10.42
C ARG A 12 16.63 -26.52 -9.22
N ARG A 13 17.71 -27.34 -9.25
CA ARG A 13 18.74 -27.43 -8.20
C ARG A 13 19.58 -26.15 -8.07
N LYS A 14 19.94 -25.51 -9.18
CA LYS A 14 20.66 -24.21 -9.17
C LYS A 14 19.79 -23.07 -8.68
N LEU A 15 18.50 -23.06 -9.04
CA LEU A 15 17.54 -22.05 -8.59
C LEU A 15 17.25 -22.19 -7.08
N ILE A 16 17.09 -23.41 -6.57
CA ILE A 16 16.92 -23.70 -5.14
C ILE A 16 18.16 -23.26 -4.36
N LYS A 17 19.37 -23.53 -4.86
CA LYS A 17 20.61 -23.03 -4.25
C LYS A 17 20.66 -21.51 -4.25
N GLY A 18 20.21 -20.85 -5.32
CA GLY A 18 20.11 -19.40 -5.40
C GLY A 18 19.11 -18.80 -4.42
N ALA A 19 17.95 -19.41 -4.23
CA ALA A 19 16.97 -18.98 -3.25
C ALA A 19 17.43 -19.23 -1.79
N ALA A 20 18.13 -20.34 -1.55
CA ALA A 20 18.76 -20.62 -0.25
C ALA A 20 19.89 -19.62 0.03
N CYS A 21 20.68 -19.22 -0.99
CA CYS A 21 21.65 -18.13 -0.86
C CYS A 21 20.99 -16.78 -0.60
N SER A 22 19.81 -16.51 -1.18
CA SER A 22 19.05 -15.27 -0.89
C SER A 22 18.52 -15.24 0.56
N ALA A 23 18.14 -16.38 1.11
CA ALA A 23 17.75 -16.51 2.51
C ALA A 23 18.98 -16.41 3.44
N ALA A 24 20.10 -17.03 3.08
CA ALA A 24 21.38 -16.90 3.79
C ALA A 24 21.95 -15.48 3.68
N ALA A 25 21.71 -14.79 2.55
CA ALA A 25 22.06 -13.38 2.35
C ALA A 25 21.34 -12.44 3.32
N ALA A 26 20.13 -12.78 3.70
CA ALA A 26 19.38 -12.02 4.69
C ALA A 26 19.96 -12.17 6.11
N SER A 27 20.64 -13.29 6.40
CA SER A 27 21.27 -13.57 7.69
C SER A 27 22.75 -13.15 7.79
N ALA A 28 23.44 -12.94 6.65
CA ALA A 28 24.84 -12.51 6.60
C ALA A 28 25.07 -11.45 5.50
N PRO A 29 24.51 -10.23 5.67
CA PRO A 29 24.53 -9.22 4.61
C PRO A 29 25.94 -8.83 4.11
N SER A 30 26.92 -8.83 4.99
CA SER A 30 28.30 -8.43 4.67
C SER A 30 29.00 -9.39 3.70
N LEU A 31 28.87 -10.68 3.91
CA LEU A 31 29.53 -11.70 3.07
C LEU A 31 28.94 -11.75 1.65
N VAL A 32 27.64 -11.64 1.54
CA VAL A 32 26.95 -11.66 0.24
C VAL A 32 27.20 -10.38 -0.53
N ASN A 33 27.22 -9.23 0.16
CA ASN A 33 27.59 -7.96 -0.46
C ASN A 33 29.01 -7.97 -0.99
N HIS A 34 29.94 -8.58 -0.28
CA HIS A 34 31.33 -8.74 -0.72
C HIS A 34 31.40 -9.59 -2.00
N ALA A 35 30.73 -10.73 -2.03
CA ALA A 35 30.71 -11.61 -3.21
C ALA A 35 30.12 -10.93 -4.45
N PHE A 36 29.05 -10.14 -4.30
CA PHE A 36 28.49 -9.38 -5.42
C PHE A 36 29.41 -8.23 -5.84
N ALA A 37 30.04 -7.53 -4.90
CA ALA A 37 31.00 -6.49 -5.21
C ALA A 37 32.21 -7.02 -6.00
N GLU A 38 32.72 -8.19 -5.64
CA GLU A 38 33.79 -8.87 -6.42
C GLU A 38 33.37 -9.23 -7.84
N GLN A 39 32.15 -9.79 -8.00
CA GLN A 39 31.62 -10.10 -9.31
C GLN A 39 31.41 -8.86 -10.19
N ILE A 40 30.89 -7.78 -9.62
CA ILE A 40 30.72 -6.49 -10.29
C ILE A 40 32.09 -5.96 -10.72
N ALA A 41 33.08 -5.94 -9.83
CA ALA A 41 34.43 -5.48 -10.15
C ALA A 41 35.13 -6.34 -11.22
N LYS A 42 34.84 -7.65 -11.25
CA LYS A 42 35.33 -8.54 -12.33
C LYS A 42 34.73 -8.15 -13.68
N LEU A 43 33.41 -7.93 -13.73
CA LEU A 43 32.73 -7.55 -14.96
C LEU A 43 33.21 -6.18 -15.46
N GLU A 44 33.46 -5.22 -14.57
CA GLU A 44 34.03 -3.93 -14.96
C GLU A 44 35.40 -4.07 -15.64
N LYS A 45 36.25 -4.96 -15.11
CA LYS A 45 37.56 -5.29 -15.75
C LYS A 45 37.37 -5.98 -17.11
N GLU A 46 36.26 -6.66 -17.33
CA GLU A 46 35.89 -7.29 -18.60
C GLU A 46 35.16 -6.31 -19.56
N GLY A 47 35.13 -5.01 -19.26
CA GLY A 47 34.55 -3.96 -20.12
C GLY A 47 33.03 -3.80 -19.98
N TRP A 48 32.42 -4.29 -18.88
CA TRP A 48 31.00 -4.04 -18.63
C TRP A 48 30.80 -2.71 -17.91
N SER A 49 29.78 -1.97 -18.33
CA SER A 49 29.34 -0.72 -17.69
C SER A 49 28.31 -0.94 -16.60
N LYS A 50 28.28 -0.02 -15.61
CA LYS A 50 27.31 0.00 -14.51
C LYS A 50 26.18 0.95 -14.78
N HIS A 51 24.97 0.48 -14.65
CA HIS A 51 23.76 1.30 -14.78
C HIS A 51 22.88 1.12 -13.54
N PRO A 52 22.86 2.11 -12.60
CA PRO A 52 21.98 2.07 -11.45
C PRO A 52 20.51 2.14 -11.89
N VAL A 53 19.69 1.25 -11.35
CA VAL A 53 18.25 1.16 -11.64
C VAL A 53 17.47 0.93 -10.36
N ALA A 54 16.27 1.49 -10.27
CA ALA A 54 15.32 1.13 -9.23
C ALA A 54 14.44 -0.02 -9.71
N CYS A 55 14.40 -1.09 -8.93
CA CYS A 55 13.55 -2.24 -9.21
C CYS A 55 12.08 -1.91 -8.94
N THR A 56 11.21 -1.96 -9.94
CA THR A 56 9.77 -1.73 -9.78
C THR A 56 8.94 -3.01 -9.81
N MET A 57 9.55 -4.18 -9.63
CA MET A 57 8.84 -5.47 -9.55
C MET A 57 7.91 -5.58 -8.33
N CYS A 58 8.07 -4.69 -7.36
CA CYS A 58 7.16 -4.49 -6.22
C CYS A 58 7.32 -3.08 -5.65
N GLY A 59 6.54 -2.73 -4.63
CA GLY A 59 6.58 -1.40 -3.99
C GLY A 59 7.79 -1.13 -3.08
N ALA A 60 8.83 -1.97 -3.10
CA ALA A 60 10.02 -1.74 -2.27
C ALA A 60 11.05 -0.81 -2.93
N TYR A 61 11.05 -0.68 -4.25
CA TYR A 61 12.00 0.14 -5.00
C TYR A 61 13.47 -0.10 -4.62
N CYS A 62 13.86 -1.37 -4.51
CA CYS A 62 15.24 -1.73 -4.20
C CYS A 62 16.20 -1.18 -5.27
N GLY A 63 17.34 -0.65 -4.83
CA GLY A 63 18.42 -0.26 -5.72
C GLY A 63 19.10 -1.51 -6.29
N ILE A 64 19.11 -1.63 -7.60
CA ILE A 64 19.81 -2.67 -8.36
C ILE A 64 20.78 -2.05 -9.36
N LEU A 65 21.71 -2.85 -9.85
CA LEU A 65 22.61 -2.49 -10.93
C LEU A 65 22.31 -3.37 -12.13
N ALA A 66 22.08 -2.77 -13.30
CA ALA A 66 22.19 -3.46 -14.58
C ALA A 66 23.63 -3.35 -15.07
N MET A 67 24.36 -4.44 -15.09
CA MET A 67 25.67 -4.53 -15.73
C MET A 67 25.47 -4.83 -17.20
N ARG A 68 26.01 -4.02 -18.10
CA ARG A 68 25.83 -4.15 -19.54
C ARG A 68 27.16 -4.30 -20.24
N LYS A 69 27.24 -5.21 -21.21
CA LYS A 69 28.37 -5.36 -22.09
C LYS A 69 28.21 -4.39 -23.24
N GLU A 70 29.00 -3.35 -23.26
CA GLU A 70 28.88 -2.27 -24.23
C GLU A 70 29.27 -2.74 -25.65
N GLY A 71 28.58 -2.19 -26.64
CA GLY A 71 28.80 -2.53 -28.05
C GLY A 71 28.15 -3.83 -28.50
N GLU A 72 27.58 -4.63 -27.61
CA GLU A 72 26.87 -5.85 -27.98
C GLU A 72 25.33 -5.67 -27.96
N PRO A 73 24.59 -6.44 -28.80
CA PRO A 73 23.12 -6.43 -28.77
C PRO A 73 22.58 -6.78 -27.37
N ILE A 74 21.52 -6.14 -26.98
CA ILE A 74 20.86 -6.38 -25.68
C ILE A 74 20.28 -7.79 -25.65
N SER A 75 20.71 -8.57 -24.69
CA SER A 75 20.24 -9.94 -24.44
C SER A 75 20.47 -10.33 -22.98
N GLU A 76 19.94 -11.46 -22.59
CA GLU A 76 20.19 -12.04 -21.26
C GLU A 76 21.67 -12.41 -21.03
N LYS A 77 22.47 -12.53 -22.09
CA LYS A 77 23.93 -12.77 -22.03
C LYS A 77 24.73 -11.48 -21.85
N THR A 78 24.20 -10.36 -22.34
CA THR A 78 24.88 -9.06 -22.38
C THR A 78 24.36 -8.06 -21.32
N VAL A 79 23.31 -8.43 -20.57
CA VAL A 79 22.80 -7.67 -19.42
C VAL A 79 22.66 -8.58 -18.21
N ARG A 80 23.21 -8.16 -17.08
CA ARG A 80 23.15 -8.88 -15.80
C ARG A 80 22.68 -7.98 -14.67
N ILE A 81 21.77 -8.46 -13.84
CA ILE A 81 21.21 -7.70 -12.73
C ILE A 81 21.88 -8.11 -11.43
N PHE A 82 22.33 -7.11 -10.66
CA PHE A 82 22.96 -7.25 -9.36
C PHE A 82 22.28 -6.33 -8.32
N PRO A 83 22.43 -6.62 -7.01
CA PRO A 83 22.10 -5.62 -5.99
C PRO A 83 23.04 -4.41 -6.13
N ASN A 84 22.55 -3.21 -5.82
CA ASN A 84 23.42 -2.04 -5.71
C ASN A 84 23.99 -1.99 -4.27
N PRO A 85 25.30 -2.29 -4.07
CA PRO A 85 25.85 -2.47 -2.72
C PRO A 85 25.81 -1.21 -1.83
N GLY A 86 25.75 -0.04 -2.41
CA GLY A 86 25.73 1.22 -1.67
C GLY A 86 24.33 1.73 -1.36
N HIS A 87 23.28 1.08 -1.89
CA HIS A 87 21.92 1.58 -1.76
C HIS A 87 21.34 1.24 -0.37
N PRO A 88 20.74 2.22 0.36
CA PRO A 88 20.18 1.97 1.70
C PRO A 88 18.99 1.01 1.70
N GLN A 89 18.24 0.93 0.59
CA GLN A 89 17.25 -0.12 0.34
C GLN A 89 17.83 -1.20 -0.58
N GLN A 90 18.95 -1.74 -0.18
CA GLN A 90 19.53 -2.85 -0.88
C GLN A 90 18.61 -4.07 -0.81
N GLY A 91 18.16 -4.52 -1.95
CA GLY A 91 17.33 -5.71 -2.02
C GLY A 91 17.55 -6.43 -3.33
N TYR A 92 17.87 -7.72 -3.21
CA TYR A 92 18.00 -8.61 -4.36
C TYR A 92 17.24 -9.89 -4.07
N CYS A 93 16.15 -10.08 -4.75
CA CYS A 93 15.29 -11.26 -4.60
C CYS A 93 15.12 -11.97 -5.94
N GLY A 94 14.50 -13.13 -5.93
CA GLY A 94 14.24 -13.89 -7.15
C GLY A 94 13.49 -13.08 -8.23
N ARG A 95 12.68 -12.09 -7.86
CA ARG A 95 11.99 -11.23 -8.83
C ARG A 95 12.94 -10.30 -9.57
N SER A 96 13.84 -9.63 -8.84
CA SER A 96 14.85 -8.77 -9.48
C SER A 96 15.89 -9.59 -10.25
N ALA A 97 16.29 -10.74 -9.74
CA ALA A 97 17.15 -11.69 -10.45
C ALA A 97 16.52 -12.18 -11.77
N GLY A 98 15.19 -12.38 -11.78
CA GLY A 98 14.42 -12.79 -12.95
C GLY A 98 13.96 -11.64 -13.85
N ALA A 99 14.44 -10.40 -13.66
CA ALA A 99 13.97 -9.24 -14.42
C ALA A 99 14.21 -9.40 -15.93
N MET A 100 15.35 -9.97 -16.35
CA MET A 100 15.64 -10.21 -17.76
C MET A 100 14.74 -11.29 -18.38
N TRP A 101 14.30 -12.28 -17.59
CA TRP A 101 13.30 -13.26 -18.02
C TRP A 101 11.95 -12.60 -18.35
N ILE A 102 11.51 -11.65 -17.53
CA ILE A 102 10.28 -10.88 -17.78
C ILE A 102 10.43 -9.98 -19.01
N TRP A 103 11.62 -9.39 -19.19
CA TRP A 103 11.89 -8.55 -20.34
C TRP A 103 11.62 -9.25 -21.68
N ASN A 104 12.06 -10.50 -21.85
CA ASN A 104 11.85 -11.27 -23.08
C ASN A 104 11.01 -12.55 -22.83
N HIS A 105 10.01 -12.45 -21.99
CA HIS A 105 9.14 -13.57 -21.67
C HIS A 105 8.41 -14.10 -22.93
N PRO A 106 8.23 -15.43 -23.10
CA PRO A 106 7.48 -15.99 -24.24
C PRO A 106 6.05 -15.43 -24.39
N LEU A 107 5.40 -15.11 -23.27
CA LEU A 107 4.05 -14.54 -23.24
C LEU A 107 4.03 -13.01 -23.34
N ARG A 108 5.16 -12.35 -23.60
CA ARG A 108 5.20 -10.90 -23.68
C ARG A 108 4.27 -10.36 -24.77
N LEU A 109 3.46 -9.37 -24.42
CA LEU A 109 2.67 -8.62 -25.39
C LEU A 109 3.63 -7.88 -26.36
N ARG A 110 3.52 -8.18 -27.65
CA ARG A 110 4.48 -7.66 -28.65
C ARG A 110 3.84 -6.66 -29.61
N LYS A 111 2.57 -6.85 -29.94
CA LYS A 111 1.81 -6.00 -30.85
C LYS A 111 0.44 -5.64 -30.28
N PRO A 112 -0.18 -4.54 -30.72
CA PRO A 112 -1.55 -4.23 -30.37
C PRO A 112 -2.50 -5.36 -30.78
N LEU A 113 -3.42 -5.69 -29.90
CA LEU A 113 -4.42 -6.74 -30.11
C LEU A 113 -5.83 -6.14 -30.05
N LYS A 114 -6.69 -6.53 -30.99
CA LYS A 114 -8.11 -6.19 -31.03
C LYS A 114 -8.95 -7.44 -30.84
N ARG A 115 -9.93 -7.34 -29.96
CA ARG A 115 -10.89 -8.44 -29.71
C ARG A 115 -11.73 -8.73 -30.98
N ILE A 116 -11.93 -10.01 -31.27
CA ILE A 116 -12.75 -10.52 -32.38
C ILE A 116 -13.92 -11.42 -31.93
N GLY A 117 -13.97 -11.77 -30.65
CA GLY A 117 -15.04 -12.55 -30.04
C GLY A 117 -15.82 -11.76 -28.98
N GLU A 118 -16.62 -12.45 -28.17
CA GLU A 118 -17.30 -11.86 -27.03
C GLU A 118 -16.32 -11.53 -25.89
N LYS A 119 -16.64 -10.52 -25.08
CA LYS A 119 -15.84 -10.18 -23.89
C LYS A 119 -15.80 -11.35 -22.92
N GLY A 120 -14.60 -11.77 -22.55
CA GLY A 120 -14.35 -12.92 -21.70
C GLY A 120 -14.07 -14.22 -22.45
N GLU A 121 -14.05 -14.22 -23.80
CA GLU A 121 -13.64 -15.39 -24.60
C GLU A 121 -12.14 -15.49 -24.83
N GLY A 122 -11.40 -14.35 -24.74
CA GLY A 122 -9.98 -14.30 -24.99
C GLY A 122 -9.58 -14.47 -26.47
N LYS A 123 -10.41 -14.02 -27.41
CA LYS A 123 -10.13 -14.11 -28.84
C LYS A 123 -9.69 -12.77 -29.40
N PHE A 124 -8.48 -12.74 -29.99
CA PHE A 124 -7.84 -11.53 -30.49
C PHE A 124 -7.25 -11.69 -31.88
N LYS A 125 -7.10 -10.58 -32.59
CA LYS A 125 -6.25 -10.46 -33.76
C LYS A 125 -5.22 -9.35 -33.53
N GLU A 126 -4.03 -9.50 -34.11
CA GLU A 126 -3.06 -8.43 -34.18
C GLU A 126 -3.53 -7.32 -35.12
N ILE A 127 -3.28 -6.07 -34.74
CA ILE A 127 -3.56 -4.87 -35.52
C ILE A 127 -2.37 -3.91 -35.43
N THR A 128 -2.35 -2.90 -36.30
CA THR A 128 -1.33 -1.84 -36.21
C THR A 128 -1.61 -0.85 -35.10
N TRP A 129 -0.58 -0.12 -34.66
CA TRP A 129 -0.73 0.97 -33.70
C TRP A 129 -1.69 2.05 -34.22
N ASP A 130 -1.63 2.44 -35.51
CA ASP A 130 -2.50 3.46 -36.08
C ASP A 130 -3.96 3.00 -36.08
N GLU A 131 -4.24 1.76 -36.45
CA GLU A 131 -5.58 1.18 -36.37
C GLU A 131 -6.11 1.22 -34.93
N ALA A 132 -5.33 0.73 -33.94
CA ALA A 132 -5.70 0.74 -32.54
C ALA A 132 -6.01 2.15 -32.02
N LEU A 133 -5.07 3.08 -32.22
CA LEU A 133 -5.17 4.43 -31.65
C LEU A 133 -6.27 5.27 -32.31
N ASN A 134 -6.52 5.09 -33.61
CA ASN A 134 -7.59 5.79 -34.33
C ASN A 134 -8.96 5.28 -33.87
N GLU A 135 -9.15 3.97 -33.77
CA GLU A 135 -10.42 3.40 -33.32
C GLU A 135 -10.73 3.74 -31.86
N ILE A 136 -9.73 3.62 -30.97
CA ILE A 136 -9.89 3.98 -29.56
C ILE A 136 -10.16 5.47 -29.41
N GLY A 137 -9.40 6.34 -30.12
CA GLY A 137 -9.59 7.78 -30.09
C GLY A 137 -10.98 8.21 -30.57
N ALA A 138 -11.46 7.64 -31.67
CA ALA A 138 -12.80 7.89 -32.19
C ALA A 138 -13.88 7.46 -31.18
N LYS A 139 -13.75 6.29 -30.56
CA LYS A 139 -14.70 5.81 -29.54
C LYS A 139 -14.68 6.65 -28.27
N VAL A 140 -13.50 7.10 -27.81
CA VAL A 140 -13.38 8.05 -26.68
C VAL A 140 -14.11 9.34 -26.99
N LYS A 141 -13.92 9.89 -28.21
CA LYS A 141 -14.62 11.11 -28.64
C LYS A 141 -16.13 10.95 -28.63
N ASP A 142 -16.63 9.88 -29.22
CA ASP A 142 -18.07 9.57 -29.27
C ASP A 142 -18.66 9.46 -27.84
N LEU A 143 -18.01 8.71 -26.94
CA LEU A 143 -18.49 8.53 -25.58
C LEU A 143 -18.50 9.84 -24.78
N VAL A 144 -17.45 10.66 -24.91
CA VAL A 144 -17.38 11.95 -24.23
C VAL A 144 -18.41 12.93 -24.75
N GLN A 145 -18.66 12.96 -26.06
CA GLN A 145 -19.69 13.80 -26.65
C GLN A 145 -21.10 13.39 -26.18
N LYS A 146 -21.33 12.10 -25.98
CA LYS A 146 -22.63 11.57 -25.59
C LYS A 146 -22.89 11.62 -24.08
N TYR A 147 -21.88 11.39 -23.25
CA TYR A 147 -22.05 11.19 -21.80
C TYR A 147 -21.23 12.15 -20.93
N GLY A 148 -20.39 13.01 -21.53
CA GLY A 148 -19.46 13.89 -20.83
C GLY A 148 -18.17 13.16 -20.40
N GLU A 149 -17.17 13.94 -19.99
CA GLU A 149 -15.83 13.45 -19.65
C GLU A 149 -15.83 12.44 -18.47
N SER A 150 -16.77 12.60 -17.55
CA SER A 150 -16.88 11.75 -16.36
C SER A 150 -17.20 10.28 -16.68
N CYS A 151 -17.63 9.96 -17.91
CA CYS A 151 -17.90 8.59 -18.32
C CYS A 151 -16.63 7.75 -18.53
N ILE A 152 -15.45 8.38 -18.55
CA ILE A 152 -14.15 7.72 -18.73
C ILE A 152 -13.48 7.55 -17.38
N THR A 153 -13.08 6.31 -17.04
CA THR A 153 -12.26 6.01 -15.86
C THR A 153 -10.93 5.42 -16.25
N THR A 154 -9.93 5.69 -15.44
CA THR A 154 -8.61 5.05 -15.56
C THR A 154 -8.18 4.46 -14.22
N THR A 155 -7.50 3.33 -14.26
CA THR A 155 -6.88 2.73 -13.08
C THR A 155 -5.47 2.25 -13.41
N SER A 156 -4.58 2.33 -12.45
CA SER A 156 -3.21 1.84 -12.60
C SER A 156 -2.69 1.30 -11.28
N HIS A 157 -1.74 0.38 -11.37
CA HIS A 157 -0.95 -0.06 -10.24
C HIS A 157 0.48 0.48 -10.29
N ASN A 158 0.85 1.18 -11.34
CA ASN A 158 2.13 1.84 -11.39
C ASN A 158 2.12 3.08 -10.49
N PHE A 159 3.17 3.25 -9.73
CA PHE A 159 3.30 4.28 -8.72
C PHE A 159 3.49 5.69 -9.29
N GLN A 160 3.64 5.81 -10.59
CA GLN A 160 3.93 7.07 -11.27
C GLN A 160 2.67 7.83 -11.70
N GLY A 161 1.50 7.24 -11.46
CA GLY A 161 0.23 7.86 -11.83
C GLY A 161 0.09 8.09 -13.33
N MET A 162 0.69 7.20 -14.14
CA MET A 162 0.69 7.32 -15.60
C MET A 162 -0.72 7.38 -16.19
N SER A 163 -1.67 6.67 -15.58
CA SER A 163 -3.08 6.71 -16.02
C SER A 163 -3.72 8.10 -15.96
N LYS A 164 -3.18 9.03 -15.20
CA LYS A 164 -3.65 10.42 -15.11
C LYS A 164 -3.44 11.21 -16.41
N TRP A 165 -2.51 10.78 -17.23
CA TRP A 165 -2.18 11.47 -18.50
C TRP A 165 -3.30 11.42 -19.54
N LEU A 166 -4.29 10.54 -19.37
CA LEU A 166 -5.52 10.59 -20.14
C LEU A 166 -6.60 11.43 -19.42
N THR A 167 -6.89 11.07 -18.16
CA THR A 167 -8.06 11.65 -17.47
C THR A 167 -7.91 13.13 -17.16
N PHE A 168 -6.71 13.59 -16.78
CA PHE A 168 -6.54 14.99 -16.38
C PHE A 168 -6.73 15.96 -17.54
N PRO A 169 -6.02 15.85 -18.66
CA PRO A 169 -6.24 16.77 -19.77
C PRO A 169 -7.58 16.55 -20.46
N LEU A 170 -8.17 15.37 -20.34
CA LEU A 170 -9.53 15.09 -20.80
C LEU A 170 -10.58 15.82 -19.95
N GLY A 171 -10.28 16.08 -18.66
CA GLY A 171 -11.24 16.69 -17.72
C GLY A 171 -12.06 15.67 -16.91
N SER A 172 -11.75 14.37 -17.01
CA SER A 172 -12.42 13.35 -16.18
C SER A 172 -11.88 13.37 -14.76
N PRO A 173 -12.75 13.32 -13.73
CA PRO A 173 -12.35 13.18 -12.34
C PRO A 173 -11.90 11.75 -11.99
N ASN A 174 -12.18 10.77 -12.84
CA ASN A 174 -12.13 9.33 -12.53
C ASN A 174 -10.78 8.67 -12.80
N ASN A 175 -9.71 9.23 -12.25
CA ASN A 175 -8.49 8.47 -12.04
C ASN A 175 -8.59 7.77 -10.67
N ILE A 176 -8.92 6.50 -10.65
CA ILE A 176 -9.24 5.74 -9.45
C ILE A 176 -8.21 4.63 -9.27
N GLY A 177 -7.39 4.74 -8.24
CA GLY A 177 -6.42 3.70 -7.89
C GLY A 177 -7.09 2.50 -7.22
N HIS A 178 -6.26 1.66 -6.61
CA HIS A 178 -6.69 0.44 -5.91
C HIS A 178 -6.48 0.51 -4.39
N GLN A 179 -6.29 1.70 -3.87
CA GLN A 179 -5.92 1.88 -2.46
C GLN A 179 -6.98 1.34 -1.50
N SER A 180 -8.26 1.32 -1.91
CA SER A 180 -9.35 0.76 -1.10
C SER A 180 -9.16 -0.71 -0.74
N SER A 181 -8.58 -1.52 -1.64
CA SER A 181 -8.22 -2.92 -1.40
C SER A 181 -6.75 -3.10 -0.98
N CYS A 182 -6.05 -2.01 -0.69
CA CYS A 182 -4.64 -1.98 -0.34
C CYS A 182 -4.44 -1.27 1.01
N ASN A 183 -3.92 -0.03 1.01
CA ASN A 183 -3.53 0.68 2.23
C ASN A 183 -4.39 1.91 2.57
N ALA A 184 -5.52 2.10 1.94
CA ALA A 184 -6.41 3.23 2.25
C ALA A 184 -6.81 3.28 3.72
N ALA A 185 -7.01 2.12 4.35
CA ALA A 185 -7.31 2.04 5.78
C ALA A 185 -6.22 2.75 6.62
N GLY A 186 -4.95 2.44 6.38
CA GLY A 186 -3.84 3.08 7.08
C GLY A 186 -3.67 4.56 6.73
N ILE A 187 -3.91 4.95 5.48
CA ILE A 187 -3.89 6.36 5.07
C ILE A 187 -4.95 7.15 5.84
N ASN A 188 -6.17 6.66 5.86
CA ASN A 188 -7.29 7.31 6.54
C ASN A 188 -7.10 7.37 8.05
N ALA A 189 -6.69 6.27 8.68
CA ALA A 189 -6.42 6.23 10.11
C ALA A 189 -5.35 7.25 10.52
N ARG A 190 -4.24 7.32 9.78
CA ARG A 190 -3.17 8.29 10.06
C ARG A 190 -3.62 9.74 9.84
N ASN A 191 -4.45 9.99 8.82
CA ASN A 191 -5.05 11.31 8.62
C ASN A 191 -5.98 11.72 9.79
N TRP A 192 -6.61 10.75 10.42
CA TRP A 192 -7.48 11.01 11.57
C TRP A 192 -6.71 11.20 12.88
N VAL A 193 -5.58 10.50 13.04
CA VAL A 193 -4.77 10.56 14.28
C VAL A 193 -3.71 11.66 14.22
N PHE A 194 -3.08 11.87 13.06
CA PHE A 194 -1.96 12.82 12.89
C PHE A 194 -2.27 13.97 11.92
N GLY A 195 -3.43 13.94 11.25
CA GLY A 195 -3.85 14.97 10.32
C GLY A 195 -3.28 14.85 8.92
N THR A 196 -3.65 15.84 8.09
CA THR A 196 -3.26 15.87 6.68
C THR A 196 -1.74 15.99 6.54
N GLY A 197 -1.18 15.23 5.62
CA GLY A 197 0.26 15.22 5.34
C GLY A 197 1.03 14.07 5.99
N PHE A 198 0.42 13.33 6.91
CA PHE A 198 1.03 12.17 7.57
C PHE A 198 0.55 10.82 6.98
N SER A 199 0.06 10.83 5.76
CA SER A 199 -0.32 9.65 4.99
C SER A 199 0.70 9.33 3.89
N GLY A 200 0.82 8.08 3.51
CA GLY A 200 1.73 7.71 2.44
C GLY A 200 3.20 7.90 2.80
N ALA A 201 3.95 8.63 1.97
CA ALA A 201 5.38 8.85 2.15
C ALA A 201 5.73 9.76 3.34
N GLY A 202 4.76 10.55 3.84
CA GLY A 202 4.93 11.43 5.01
C GLY A 202 4.47 10.81 6.33
N LYS A 203 4.31 9.49 6.41
CA LYS A 203 3.88 8.80 7.62
C LYS A 203 4.97 8.71 8.66
N LEU A 204 4.55 8.48 9.92
CA LEU A 204 5.47 8.02 10.95
C LEU A 204 5.97 6.60 10.63
N GLU A 205 7.25 6.36 10.85
CA GLU A 205 7.90 5.07 10.65
C GLU A 205 8.80 4.69 11.83
N PRO A 206 9.02 3.40 12.09
CA PRO A 206 9.95 2.96 13.12
C PRO A 206 11.36 3.50 12.87
N ASP A 207 12.02 4.01 13.91
CA ASP A 207 13.44 4.34 13.87
C ASP A 207 14.29 3.06 14.00
N TYR A 208 14.43 2.32 12.93
CA TYR A 208 15.12 1.04 12.89
C TYR A 208 16.58 1.09 13.35
N GLU A 209 17.20 2.25 13.35
CA GLU A 209 18.60 2.37 13.81
C GLU A 209 18.76 2.27 15.31
N ASN A 210 17.73 2.71 16.06
CA ASN A 210 17.75 2.75 17.53
C ASN A 210 16.67 1.85 18.16
N LEU A 211 15.95 1.08 17.34
CA LEU A 211 14.86 0.23 17.77
C LEU A 211 15.34 -0.87 18.73
N ARG A 212 14.58 -1.11 19.81
CA ARG A 212 14.84 -2.17 20.80
C ARG A 212 13.80 -3.29 20.78
N TYR A 213 12.55 -2.95 20.50
CA TYR A 213 11.45 -3.89 20.45
C TYR A 213 10.48 -3.50 19.35
N LEU A 214 10.15 -4.45 18.48
CA LEU A 214 9.25 -4.24 17.36
C LEU A 214 8.12 -5.25 17.40
N LEU A 215 6.90 -4.74 17.44
CA LEU A 215 5.69 -5.50 17.26
C LEU A 215 5.18 -5.29 15.83
N LEU A 216 5.10 -6.37 15.07
CA LEU A 216 4.57 -6.37 13.70
C LEU A 216 3.17 -6.98 13.71
N ILE A 217 2.19 -6.29 13.15
CA ILE A 217 0.81 -6.74 13.07
C ILE A 217 0.43 -6.95 11.61
N GLY A 218 0.05 -8.20 11.25
CA GLY A 218 -0.40 -8.57 9.91
C GLY A 218 0.60 -8.23 8.80
N ARG A 219 1.91 -8.35 9.07
CA ARG A 219 2.95 -7.89 8.17
C ARG A 219 4.00 -8.95 7.84
N THR A 220 4.11 -9.28 6.56
CA THR A 220 5.20 -10.11 6.03
C THR A 220 6.31 -9.23 5.44
N MET A 221 7.42 -9.04 6.17
CA MET A 221 8.58 -8.27 5.70
C MET A 221 9.30 -8.97 4.54
N GLY A 222 9.30 -10.30 4.50
CA GLY A 222 9.94 -11.11 3.46
C GLY A 222 9.36 -10.91 2.06
N ALA A 223 8.16 -10.40 1.93
CA ALA A 223 7.60 -9.98 0.63
C ALA A 223 8.34 -8.78 0.02
N SER A 224 9.12 -8.04 0.80
CA SER A 224 9.89 -6.87 0.38
C SER A 224 11.31 -6.95 0.95
N MET A 225 12.28 -7.33 0.13
CA MET A 225 13.67 -7.54 0.59
C MET A 225 14.33 -6.26 1.13
N GLY A 226 14.01 -5.09 0.59
CA GLY A 226 14.50 -3.84 1.13
C GLY A 226 14.01 -3.57 2.55
N ALA A 227 12.73 -3.88 2.84
CA ALA A 227 12.18 -3.77 4.18
C ALA A 227 12.81 -4.82 5.13
N LEU A 228 13.01 -6.04 4.64
CA LEU A 228 13.68 -7.10 5.40
C LEU A 228 15.13 -6.74 5.73
N HIS A 229 15.85 -6.13 4.79
CA HIS A 229 17.22 -5.64 5.04
C HIS A 229 17.24 -4.65 6.21
N THR A 230 16.37 -3.64 6.20
CA THR A 230 16.26 -2.63 7.27
C THR A 230 15.94 -3.28 8.62
N LEU A 231 15.03 -4.25 8.64
CA LEU A 231 14.70 -5.00 9.86
C LEU A 231 15.91 -5.80 10.38
N ASN A 232 16.63 -6.48 9.49
CA ASN A 232 17.81 -7.28 9.87
C ASN A 232 18.95 -6.41 10.42
N VAL A 233 19.08 -5.17 9.96
CA VAL A 233 20.04 -4.21 10.58
C VAL A 233 19.64 -3.92 12.03
N ALA A 234 18.36 -3.72 12.34
CA ALA A 234 17.88 -3.54 13.71
C ALA A 234 18.11 -4.79 14.57
N ARG A 235 17.78 -5.99 14.02
CA ARG A 235 17.99 -7.27 14.72
C ARG A 235 19.46 -7.53 15.04
N ALA A 236 20.36 -7.23 14.11
CA ALA A 236 21.80 -7.35 14.34
C ALA A 236 22.31 -6.46 15.48
N LYS A 237 21.56 -5.40 15.83
CA LYS A 237 21.82 -4.53 17.00
C LYS A 237 21.08 -4.97 18.28
N GLY A 238 20.44 -6.14 18.27
CA GLY A 238 19.74 -6.69 19.42
C GLY A 238 18.25 -6.33 19.54
N ALA A 239 17.64 -5.74 18.50
CA ALA A 239 16.19 -5.48 18.52
C ALA A 239 15.40 -6.78 18.55
N ARG A 240 14.52 -6.94 19.55
CA ARG A 240 13.56 -8.06 19.62
C ARG A 240 12.37 -7.80 18.70
N VAL A 241 11.93 -8.84 18.00
CA VAL A 241 10.80 -8.76 17.05
C VAL A 241 9.75 -9.79 17.40
N VAL A 242 8.52 -9.32 17.56
CA VAL A 242 7.33 -10.17 17.73
C VAL A 242 6.39 -9.89 16.56
N ALA A 243 5.96 -10.95 15.87
CA ALA A 243 5.03 -10.87 14.75
C ALA A 243 3.69 -11.50 15.11
N ILE A 244 2.65 -10.71 15.09
CA ILE A 244 1.26 -11.12 15.32
C ILE A 244 0.58 -11.28 13.96
N ASP A 245 0.23 -12.51 13.60
CA ASP A 245 -0.30 -12.84 12.28
C ASP A 245 -1.04 -14.20 12.36
N PRO A 246 -2.14 -14.40 11.62
CA PRO A 246 -2.80 -15.71 11.54
C PRO A 246 -1.91 -16.81 10.92
N LYS A 247 -0.94 -16.38 10.10
CA LYS A 247 0.02 -17.23 9.42
C LYS A 247 1.43 -16.87 9.87
N MET A 248 2.27 -17.87 10.14
CA MET A 248 3.67 -17.66 10.48
C MET A 248 4.41 -16.86 9.40
N PRO A 249 4.86 -15.63 9.68
CA PRO A 249 5.56 -14.80 8.70
C PRO A 249 6.98 -15.31 8.42
N ASP A 250 7.48 -15.03 7.21
CA ASP A 250 8.82 -15.48 6.79
C ASP A 250 9.97 -14.93 7.65
N ILE A 251 9.74 -13.80 8.35
CA ILE A 251 10.74 -13.20 9.26
C ILE A 251 11.00 -14.02 10.53
N THR A 252 10.11 -14.95 10.86
CA THR A 252 10.26 -15.84 12.02
C THR A 252 11.22 -17.01 11.76
N TYR A 253 11.74 -17.11 10.54
CA TYR A 253 12.92 -17.94 10.30
C TYR A 253 14.17 -17.25 10.89
N GLY A 254 14.39 -17.49 12.17
CA GLY A 254 15.42 -16.84 12.97
C GLY A 254 14.91 -16.61 14.39
N ASP A 255 15.25 -15.50 14.99
CA ASP A 255 14.94 -15.14 16.37
C ASP A 255 13.68 -14.26 16.58
N ALA A 256 12.90 -14.00 15.52
CA ALA A 256 11.61 -13.34 15.66
C ALA A 256 10.54 -14.31 16.16
N GLU A 257 9.79 -13.88 17.16
CA GLU A 257 8.69 -14.66 17.74
C GLU A 257 7.42 -14.52 16.91
N TRP A 258 6.73 -15.63 16.62
CA TRP A 258 5.40 -15.62 16.04
C TRP A 258 4.33 -15.83 17.10
N VAL A 259 3.33 -14.95 17.12
CA VAL A 259 2.13 -15.03 17.94
C VAL A 259 0.93 -15.17 17.02
N ALA A 260 0.32 -16.35 17.03
CA ALA A 260 -0.84 -16.62 16.19
C ALA A 260 -2.08 -15.88 16.70
N ILE A 261 -2.82 -15.22 15.80
CA ILE A 261 -4.07 -14.50 16.11
C ILE A 261 -5.19 -14.93 15.18
N ARG A 262 -6.42 -14.97 15.67
CA ARG A 262 -7.59 -15.19 14.81
C ARG A 262 -7.77 -13.99 13.86
N PRO A 263 -8.01 -14.21 12.57
CA PRO A 263 -8.20 -13.13 11.62
C PRO A 263 -9.35 -12.19 12.00
N GLY A 264 -9.11 -10.88 11.88
CA GLY A 264 -10.12 -9.86 12.15
C GLY A 264 -10.31 -9.50 13.63
N THR A 265 -9.37 -9.86 14.49
CA THR A 265 -9.42 -9.59 15.94
C THR A 265 -8.22 -8.77 16.46
N ASP A 266 -7.46 -8.17 15.56
CA ASP A 266 -6.28 -7.37 15.88
C ASP A 266 -6.62 -6.16 16.76
N ASP A 267 -7.76 -5.54 16.55
CA ASP A 267 -8.26 -4.43 17.37
C ASP A 267 -8.61 -4.86 18.81
N ALA A 268 -9.11 -6.08 19.01
CA ALA A 268 -9.33 -6.62 20.35
C ALA A 268 -8.00 -6.86 21.10
N PHE A 269 -6.98 -7.36 20.40
CA PHE A 269 -5.63 -7.48 20.94
C PHE A 269 -5.06 -6.11 21.33
N LEU A 270 -5.13 -5.13 20.44
CA LEU A 270 -4.62 -3.78 20.67
C LEU A 270 -5.37 -3.06 21.80
N SER A 271 -6.68 -3.28 21.91
CA SER A 271 -7.50 -2.75 22.99
C SER A 271 -7.05 -3.30 24.35
N ALA A 272 -6.77 -4.62 24.43
CA ALA A 272 -6.26 -5.23 25.65
C ALA A 272 -4.81 -4.80 25.95
N LEU A 273 -3.98 -4.62 24.95
CA LEU A 273 -2.62 -4.10 25.11
C LEU A 273 -2.65 -2.72 25.79
N ILE A 274 -3.45 -1.79 25.25
CA ILE A 274 -3.58 -0.43 25.81
C ILE A 274 -4.23 -0.48 27.20
N ASN A 275 -5.27 -1.28 27.41
CA ASN A 275 -5.90 -1.44 28.71
C ASN A 275 -4.92 -1.99 29.76
N GLU A 276 -4.08 -2.96 29.40
CA GLU A 276 -3.07 -3.49 30.30
C GLU A 276 -2.00 -2.44 30.67
N MET A 277 -1.60 -1.60 29.71
CA MET A 277 -0.70 -0.47 30.01
C MET A 277 -1.32 0.50 31.02
N LEU A 278 -2.61 0.80 30.90
CA LEU A 278 -3.35 1.65 31.85
C LEU A 278 -3.47 0.98 33.22
N ARG A 279 -3.83 -0.30 33.27
CA ARG A 279 -4.02 -1.07 34.49
C ARG A 279 -2.73 -1.23 35.31
N THR A 280 -1.59 -1.35 34.61
CA THR A 280 -0.27 -1.50 35.22
C THR A 280 0.45 -0.18 35.44
N ASN A 281 -0.19 0.95 35.12
CA ASN A 281 0.38 2.31 35.21
C ASN A 281 1.70 2.47 34.42
N THR A 282 1.82 1.78 33.27
CA THR A 282 3.02 1.85 32.41
C THR A 282 2.80 2.74 31.18
N ALA A 283 1.60 3.28 30.97
CA ALA A 283 1.32 4.28 29.96
C ALA A 283 2.04 5.61 30.27
N ASP A 284 2.53 6.29 29.25
CA ASP A 284 3.22 7.59 29.38
C ASP A 284 2.19 8.73 29.56
N LEU A 285 1.76 8.95 30.82
CA LEU A 285 0.73 9.95 31.13
C LEU A 285 1.19 11.38 30.82
N ASP A 286 2.48 11.67 30.89
CA ASP A 286 2.99 13.01 30.53
C ASP A 286 2.83 13.26 29.04
N PHE A 287 3.19 12.27 28.21
CA PHE A 287 2.94 12.37 26.77
C PHE A 287 1.45 12.43 26.44
N ILE A 288 0.62 11.64 27.10
CA ILE A 288 -0.84 11.65 26.86
C ILE A 288 -1.43 13.03 27.18
N GLU A 289 -1.00 13.68 28.27
CA GLU A 289 -1.47 15.01 28.67
C GLU A 289 -0.99 16.10 27.69
N LYS A 290 0.30 16.10 27.33
CA LYS A 290 0.93 17.19 26.55
C LYS A 290 0.87 16.95 25.04
N GLY A 291 1.10 15.72 24.60
CA GLY A 291 1.27 15.34 23.20
C GLY A 291 -0.01 14.90 22.51
N THR A 292 -1.07 14.61 23.25
CA THR A 292 -2.34 14.15 22.72
C THR A 292 -3.51 15.05 23.11
N ASN A 293 -4.68 14.80 22.55
CA ASN A 293 -5.91 15.45 22.99
C ASN A 293 -6.62 14.71 24.16
N GLY A 294 -5.87 13.93 24.92
CA GLY A 294 -6.41 13.14 26.05
C GLY A 294 -7.02 13.97 27.17
N ALA A 295 -6.44 15.13 27.47
CA ALA A 295 -6.94 16.02 28.53
C ALA A 295 -8.12 16.94 28.13
N TYR A 296 -8.51 16.95 26.85
CA TYR A 296 -9.59 17.82 26.38
C TYR A 296 -10.94 17.34 26.92
N LEU A 297 -11.77 18.31 27.31
CA LEU A 297 -13.10 18.05 27.86
C LEU A 297 -14.11 17.75 26.75
N ILE A 298 -14.80 16.63 26.90
CA ILE A 298 -15.80 16.10 25.98
C ILE A 298 -17.17 16.14 26.65
N LYS A 299 -18.14 16.68 25.95
CA LYS A 299 -19.54 16.73 26.38
C LYS A 299 -20.23 15.38 26.21
N GLU A 300 -21.38 15.18 26.83
CA GLU A 300 -22.17 13.94 26.73
C GLU A 300 -22.55 13.56 25.29
N ASN A 301 -22.71 14.54 24.40
CA ASN A 301 -22.95 14.29 22.98
C ASN A 301 -21.69 13.86 22.18
N GLY A 302 -20.57 13.65 22.88
CA GLY A 302 -19.29 13.24 22.31
C GLY A 302 -18.46 14.37 21.70
N GLN A 303 -18.99 15.57 21.57
CA GLN A 303 -18.24 16.71 21.01
C GLN A 303 -17.30 17.34 22.03
N PRO A 304 -16.13 17.87 21.60
CA PRO A 304 -15.26 18.62 22.49
C PRO A 304 -15.96 19.92 22.96
N LEU A 305 -15.69 20.31 24.19
CA LEU A 305 -16.09 21.60 24.73
C LEU A 305 -15.14 22.67 24.22
N THR A 306 -15.69 23.80 23.74
CA THR A 306 -14.89 24.89 23.16
C THR A 306 -14.88 26.15 24.06
N GLN A 307 -13.90 27.02 23.86
CA GLN A 307 -13.83 28.30 24.57
C GLN A 307 -15.08 29.16 24.34
N ALA A 308 -15.63 29.19 23.13
CA ALA A 308 -16.83 29.92 22.80
C ALA A 308 -18.07 29.50 23.61
N GLU A 309 -18.11 28.26 24.08
CA GLU A 309 -19.22 27.76 24.92
C GLU A 309 -19.02 28.13 26.40
N VAL A 310 -17.79 28.38 26.85
CA VAL A 310 -17.46 28.71 28.24
C VAL A 310 -17.32 30.21 28.46
N ILE A 311 -16.85 30.94 27.45
CA ILE A 311 -16.65 32.41 27.51
C ILE A 311 -17.42 33.06 26.38
N GLN A 312 -18.25 34.07 26.74
CA GLN A 312 -18.96 34.87 25.74
C GLN A 312 -17.97 35.55 24.78
N GLY A 313 -18.13 35.33 23.47
CA GLY A 313 -17.22 35.85 22.46
C GLY A 313 -15.92 35.06 22.32
N GLY A 314 -15.79 33.90 22.97
CA GLY A 314 -14.63 33.01 22.88
C GLY A 314 -14.46 32.37 21.51
N ASP A 315 -13.29 31.74 21.29
CA ASP A 315 -12.91 31.12 20.06
C ASP A 315 -13.47 29.67 19.96
N LYS A 316 -14.16 29.36 18.86
CA LYS A 316 -14.72 28.05 18.57
C LYS A 316 -13.63 27.01 18.21
N THR A 317 -12.42 27.43 17.88
CA THR A 317 -11.31 26.56 17.51
C THR A 317 -10.38 26.23 18.66
N LYS A 318 -10.62 26.83 19.85
CA LYS A 318 -9.90 26.49 21.08
C LYS A 318 -10.73 25.56 21.95
N TYR A 319 -10.10 24.52 22.44
CA TYR A 319 -10.73 23.48 23.25
C TYR A 319 -10.39 23.65 24.72
N VAL A 320 -11.31 23.23 25.58
CA VAL A 320 -11.22 23.42 27.04
C VAL A 320 -10.45 22.24 27.67
N VAL A 321 -9.54 22.57 28.57
CA VAL A 321 -8.89 21.66 29.51
C VAL A 321 -9.06 22.17 30.94
N ALA A 322 -9.03 21.30 31.93
CA ALA A 322 -9.14 21.66 33.33
C ALA A 322 -7.93 21.16 34.12
N SER A 323 -7.49 21.91 35.12
CA SER A 323 -6.50 21.48 36.13
C SER A 323 -7.16 20.66 37.25
N PRO A 324 -6.38 19.96 38.09
CA PRO A 324 -6.92 19.23 39.25
C PRO A 324 -7.68 20.09 40.27
N ASP A 325 -7.37 21.39 40.34
CA ASP A 325 -8.07 22.36 41.20
C ASP A 325 -9.29 23.03 40.53
N GLY A 326 -9.66 22.56 39.33
CA GLY A 326 -10.84 22.99 38.59
C GLY A 326 -10.67 24.28 37.75
N ARG A 327 -9.47 24.85 37.68
CA ARG A 327 -9.21 25.99 36.79
C ARG A 327 -9.29 25.51 35.34
N LEU A 328 -9.81 26.38 34.47
CA LEU A 328 -9.90 26.12 33.04
C LEU A 328 -8.80 26.82 32.26
N SER A 329 -8.33 26.14 31.20
CA SER A 329 -7.45 26.73 30.19
C SER A 329 -7.91 26.30 28.79
N PHE A 330 -7.35 26.94 27.76
CA PHE A 330 -7.79 26.76 26.39
C PHE A 330 -6.60 26.40 25.50
N ARG A 331 -6.74 25.31 24.74
CA ARG A 331 -5.71 24.82 23.84
C ARG A 331 -6.19 24.87 22.40
N GLY A 332 -5.40 25.44 21.52
CA GLY A 332 -5.67 25.54 20.10
C GLY A 332 -4.41 25.61 19.26
N VAL A 333 -4.56 25.92 17.99
CA VAL A 333 -3.47 26.06 17.04
C VAL A 333 -3.69 27.27 16.13
N LEU A 334 -2.61 27.99 15.86
CA LEU A 334 -2.58 29.00 14.81
C LEU A 334 -2.51 28.30 13.45
N ARG A 335 -3.24 28.83 12.47
CA ARG A 335 -3.31 28.26 11.12
C ARG A 335 -2.94 29.30 10.08
N ASN A 336 -2.30 28.84 9.00
CA ASN A 336 -2.06 29.69 7.83
C ASN A 336 -3.33 29.81 6.96
N ASP A 337 -3.24 30.62 5.88
CA ASP A 337 -4.34 30.87 4.91
C ASP A 337 -4.91 29.59 4.26
N LYS A 338 -4.19 28.47 4.34
CA LYS A 338 -4.63 27.14 3.84
C LYS A 338 -5.23 26.27 4.93
N GLY A 339 -5.43 26.81 6.14
CA GLY A 339 -5.94 26.07 7.29
C GLY A 339 -4.96 25.07 7.91
N ILE A 340 -3.67 25.11 7.54
CA ILE A 340 -2.65 24.20 8.07
C ILE A 340 -2.14 24.74 9.41
N PRO A 341 -2.12 23.92 10.49
CA PRO A 341 -1.53 24.32 11.77
C PRO A 341 -0.04 24.69 11.63
N THR A 342 0.35 25.80 12.25
CA THR A 342 1.72 26.34 12.17
C THR A 342 2.39 26.46 13.53
N ALA A 343 1.62 26.75 14.59
CA ALA A 343 2.11 26.85 15.96
C ALA A 343 0.98 26.49 16.93
N PHE A 344 1.37 26.14 18.16
CA PHE A 344 0.41 25.98 19.26
C PHE A 344 -0.06 27.35 19.77
N ASP A 345 -1.30 27.44 20.16
CA ASP A 345 -1.93 28.57 20.83
C ASP A 345 -2.51 28.07 22.16
N GLU A 346 -1.61 27.87 23.12
CA GLU A 346 -1.91 27.33 24.44
C GLU A 346 -0.89 27.83 25.50
N ASP A 347 -1.30 27.81 26.76
CA ASP A 347 -0.36 27.95 27.88
C ASP A 347 0.32 26.60 28.13
N SER A 348 1.57 26.48 27.73
CA SER A 348 2.38 25.28 27.90
C SER A 348 2.73 24.95 29.36
N SER A 349 2.59 25.90 30.28
CA SER A 349 2.83 25.73 31.72
C SER A 349 1.59 25.14 32.44
N PHE A 350 0.42 25.21 31.81
CA PHE A 350 -0.81 24.70 32.39
C PHE A 350 -0.84 23.17 32.38
N LYS A 351 -0.87 22.61 33.59
CA LYS A 351 -0.98 21.15 33.79
C LYS A 351 -2.44 20.73 33.86
N ALA A 352 -2.89 19.98 32.87
CA ALA A 352 -4.26 19.52 32.78
C ALA A 352 -4.47 18.20 33.55
N ASP A 353 -5.65 18.00 34.09
CA ASP A 353 -6.08 16.73 34.71
C ASP A 353 -6.60 15.78 33.64
N LEU A 354 -5.94 14.65 33.48
CA LEU A 354 -6.38 13.57 32.59
C LEU A 354 -7.64 12.85 33.12
N ASN A 355 -7.93 12.90 34.42
CA ASN A 355 -9.01 12.14 35.07
C ASN A 355 -10.24 13.00 35.37
N MET A 356 -10.30 14.23 34.84
CA MET A 356 -11.44 15.11 35.07
C MET A 356 -12.75 14.46 34.56
N SER A 357 -13.71 14.34 35.48
CA SER A 357 -15.10 13.94 35.20
C SER A 357 -16.00 14.76 36.12
N GLY A 358 -16.89 15.60 35.57
CA GLY A 358 -17.69 16.51 36.36
C GLY A 358 -18.52 17.46 35.49
N SER A 359 -18.67 18.70 35.89
CA SER A 359 -19.40 19.70 35.14
C SER A 359 -18.64 21.03 35.03
N VAL A 360 -18.81 21.71 33.90
CA VAL A 360 -18.25 23.05 33.63
C VAL A 360 -19.42 24.05 33.48
N LYS A 361 -19.25 25.22 34.04
CA LYS A 361 -20.21 26.31 33.85
C LYS A 361 -19.99 26.95 32.46
N LEU A 362 -21.05 27.03 31.67
CA LEU A 362 -21.06 27.65 30.35
C LEU A 362 -21.27 29.16 30.41
N ALA A 363 -21.04 29.85 29.31
CA ALA A 363 -21.19 31.29 29.19
C ALA A 363 -22.61 31.80 29.43
N ASP A 364 -23.64 31.00 29.20
CA ASP A 364 -25.03 31.27 29.47
C ASP A 364 -25.47 31.00 30.95
N GLY A 365 -24.51 30.55 31.79
CA GLY A 365 -24.75 30.20 33.18
C GLY A 365 -25.21 28.76 33.41
N SER A 366 -25.51 28.00 32.38
CA SER A 366 -25.88 26.57 32.49
C SER A 366 -24.70 25.72 32.90
N SER A 367 -24.97 24.50 33.39
CA SER A 367 -23.96 23.50 33.76
C SER A 367 -23.88 22.44 32.67
N CYS A 368 -22.66 22.17 32.17
CA CYS A 368 -22.42 21.17 31.15
C CYS A 368 -21.62 19.99 31.72
N PRO A 369 -22.19 18.79 31.78
CA PRO A 369 -21.46 17.59 32.16
C PRO A 369 -20.35 17.27 31.14
N VAL A 370 -19.16 16.94 31.64
CA VAL A 370 -17.99 16.65 30.80
C VAL A 370 -17.13 15.57 31.41
N LYS A 371 -16.40 14.86 30.53
CA LYS A 371 -15.28 13.99 30.86
C LYS A 371 -14.11 14.30 29.96
N THR A 372 -12.89 14.06 30.40
CA THR A 372 -11.76 14.10 29.49
C THR A 372 -11.85 12.98 28.45
N ALA A 373 -11.29 13.21 27.27
CA ALA A 373 -11.17 12.17 26.24
C ALA A 373 -10.44 10.91 26.79
N PHE A 374 -9.46 11.08 27.65
CA PHE A 374 -8.73 10.00 28.32
C PHE A 374 -9.64 9.14 29.21
N VAL A 375 -10.52 9.74 30.01
CA VAL A 375 -11.51 9.00 30.82
C VAL A 375 -12.43 8.17 29.94
N ILE A 376 -12.96 8.76 28.86
CA ILE A 376 -13.82 8.05 27.91
C ILE A 376 -13.10 6.85 27.27
N ILE A 377 -11.84 7.03 26.86
CA ILE A 377 -11.03 5.95 26.29
C ILE A 377 -10.82 4.84 27.34
N LYS A 378 -10.46 5.21 28.56
CA LYS A 378 -10.24 4.27 29.66
C LYS A 378 -11.50 3.45 29.99
N GLU A 379 -12.66 4.10 30.05
CA GLU A 379 -13.97 3.43 30.26
C GLU A 379 -14.30 2.50 29.07
N THR A 380 -14.05 2.93 27.84
CA THR A 380 -14.32 2.13 26.63
C THR A 380 -13.41 0.89 26.56
N LEU A 381 -12.17 0.99 27.03
CA LEU A 381 -11.20 -0.12 27.02
C LEU A 381 -11.37 -1.08 28.22
N ALA A 382 -11.97 -0.66 29.32
CA ALA A 382 -12.06 -1.43 30.55
C ALA A 382 -12.60 -2.86 30.37
N PRO A 383 -13.58 -3.15 29.49
CA PRO A 383 -14.06 -4.52 29.24
C PRO A 383 -13.04 -5.43 28.55
N TYR A 384 -12.03 -4.86 27.87
CA TYR A 384 -11.04 -5.60 27.09
C TYR A 384 -9.82 -5.95 27.96
N THR A 385 -10.04 -6.83 28.96
CA THR A 385 -8.95 -7.40 29.74
C THR A 385 -8.15 -8.40 28.91
N PRO A 386 -6.92 -8.76 29.31
CA PRO A 386 -6.17 -9.83 28.65
C PRO A 386 -6.95 -11.14 28.51
N GLU A 387 -7.77 -11.50 29.54
CA GLU A 387 -8.63 -12.69 29.52
C GLU A 387 -9.71 -12.56 28.45
N LYS A 388 -10.44 -11.45 28.44
CA LYS A 388 -11.51 -11.22 27.46
C LYS A 388 -10.96 -11.18 26.04
N SER A 389 -9.83 -10.52 25.84
CA SER A 389 -9.16 -10.48 24.54
C SER A 389 -8.63 -11.87 24.13
N SER A 390 -8.16 -12.69 25.07
CA SER A 390 -7.75 -14.08 24.81
C SER A 390 -8.90 -14.93 24.23
N GLU A 391 -10.11 -14.79 24.77
CA GLU A 391 -11.32 -15.47 24.24
C GLU A 391 -11.59 -15.06 22.76
N ILE A 392 -11.41 -13.78 22.45
CA ILE A 392 -11.66 -13.23 21.12
C ILE A 392 -10.54 -13.61 20.15
N THR A 393 -9.29 -13.36 20.51
CA THR A 393 -8.12 -13.42 19.64
C THR A 393 -7.48 -14.80 19.53
N GLY A 394 -7.64 -15.63 20.56
CA GLY A 394 -6.92 -16.89 20.71
C GLY A 394 -5.49 -16.74 21.26
N ILE A 395 -5.03 -15.53 21.52
CA ILE A 395 -3.71 -15.27 22.16
C ILE A 395 -3.86 -15.50 23.66
N PRO A 396 -3.02 -16.33 24.32
CA PRO A 396 -3.09 -16.52 25.76
C PRO A 396 -2.98 -15.20 26.55
N ALA A 397 -3.79 -15.04 27.61
CA ALA A 397 -3.83 -13.81 28.41
C ALA A 397 -2.43 -13.40 28.95
N ASP A 398 -1.67 -14.39 29.45
CA ASP A 398 -0.30 -14.13 29.94
C ASP A 398 0.66 -13.67 28.83
N MET A 399 0.44 -14.13 27.59
CA MET A 399 1.18 -13.65 26.44
C MET A 399 0.85 -12.18 26.15
N ILE A 400 -0.41 -11.78 26.23
CA ILE A 400 -0.83 -10.38 26.09
C ILE A 400 -0.16 -9.52 27.14
N ARG A 401 -0.17 -9.93 28.41
CA ARG A 401 0.51 -9.24 29.53
C ARG A 401 2.01 -9.12 29.29
N ARG A 402 2.66 -10.21 28.87
CA ARG A 402 4.09 -10.20 28.57
C ARG A 402 4.42 -9.21 27.44
N ILE A 403 3.64 -9.23 26.36
CA ILE A 403 3.85 -8.30 25.23
C ILE A 403 3.66 -6.86 25.70
N ALA A 404 2.62 -6.56 26.49
CA ALA A 404 2.39 -5.21 27.02
C ALA A 404 3.56 -4.72 27.88
N ARG A 405 4.05 -5.57 28.79
CA ARG A 405 5.21 -5.27 29.64
C ARG A 405 6.49 -5.05 28.82
N ASP A 406 6.78 -5.93 27.85
CA ASP A 406 7.99 -5.82 27.04
C ASP A 406 7.91 -4.56 26.14
N PHE A 407 6.73 -4.27 25.58
CA PHE A 407 6.47 -3.09 24.76
C PHE A 407 6.72 -1.79 25.53
N THR A 408 6.28 -1.68 26.78
CA THR A 408 6.47 -0.47 27.58
C THR A 408 7.91 -0.37 28.14
N ASN A 409 8.45 -1.45 28.68
CA ASN A 409 9.79 -1.45 29.29
C ASN A 409 10.90 -1.17 28.28
N LEU A 410 10.74 -1.62 27.05
CA LEU A 410 11.73 -1.42 25.98
C LEU A 410 11.42 -0.21 25.09
N LYS A 411 10.42 0.60 25.45
CA LYS A 411 9.91 1.68 24.59
C LYS A 411 9.70 1.18 23.17
N GLY A 412 9.04 0.03 23.05
CA GLY A 412 8.81 -0.66 21.81
C GLY A 412 7.95 0.13 20.83
N VAL A 413 7.96 -0.31 19.59
CA VAL A 413 7.18 0.27 18.49
C VAL A 413 6.26 -0.79 17.91
N ILE A 414 5.02 -0.40 17.59
CA ILE A 414 4.13 -1.19 16.74
C ILE A 414 4.22 -0.61 15.33
N ASP A 415 4.73 -1.42 14.40
CA ASP A 415 4.72 -1.06 12.98
C ASP A 415 3.46 -1.61 12.31
N ASP A 416 2.60 -0.71 11.87
CA ASP A 416 1.38 -1.04 11.13
C ASP A 416 1.66 -1.56 9.70
N GLY A 417 2.87 -1.34 9.24
CA GLY A 417 3.37 -1.83 7.97
C GLY A 417 2.46 -1.58 6.78
N TRP A 418 2.31 -2.64 6.00
CA TRP A 418 1.41 -2.70 4.86
C TRP A 418 0.29 -3.72 5.12
N TYR A 419 -0.40 -3.53 6.24
CA TYR A 419 -1.61 -4.28 6.53
C TYR A 419 -2.68 -3.86 5.53
N THR A 420 -3.00 -4.72 4.60
CA THR A 420 -4.01 -4.41 3.58
C THR A 420 -5.41 -4.59 4.13
N SER A 421 -6.39 -3.93 3.52
CA SER A 421 -7.80 -4.09 3.89
C SER A 421 -8.20 -5.57 3.82
N LYS A 422 -8.46 -6.18 4.97
CA LYS A 422 -8.76 -7.60 5.08
C LYS A 422 -10.17 -7.85 5.57
N ASN A 423 -10.61 -7.12 6.59
CA ASN A 423 -11.83 -7.41 7.32
C ASN A 423 -12.88 -6.29 7.26
N GLY A 424 -12.57 -5.14 6.63
CA GLY A 424 -13.47 -3.97 6.56
C GLY A 424 -13.42 -3.06 7.79
N THR A 425 -12.77 -3.48 8.89
CA THR A 425 -12.55 -2.67 10.11
C THR A 425 -11.12 -2.22 10.28
N ASP A 426 -10.31 -2.39 9.28
CA ASP A 426 -8.85 -2.18 9.32
C ASP A 426 -8.45 -0.74 9.67
N VAL A 427 -9.29 0.25 9.36
CA VAL A 427 -9.10 1.64 9.80
C VAL A 427 -9.00 1.72 11.32
N GLN A 428 -9.82 0.94 12.05
CA GLN A 428 -9.78 0.89 13.50
C GLN A 428 -8.49 0.26 14.02
N VAL A 429 -8.02 -0.83 13.40
CA VAL A 429 -6.72 -1.44 13.74
C VAL A 429 -5.59 -0.41 13.62
N TYR A 430 -5.51 0.32 12.50
CA TYR A 430 -4.48 1.35 12.31
C TYR A 430 -4.59 2.53 13.29
N ARG A 431 -5.82 2.91 13.68
CA ARG A 431 -6.02 3.93 14.72
C ARG A 431 -5.49 3.44 16.06
N LEU A 432 -5.82 2.22 16.48
CA LEU A 432 -5.35 1.64 17.73
C LEU A 432 -3.84 1.42 17.75
N VAL A 433 -3.22 1.03 16.63
CA VAL A 433 -1.74 1.00 16.50
C VAL A 433 -1.13 2.37 16.78
N SER A 434 -1.69 3.42 16.20
CA SER A 434 -1.22 4.79 16.41
C SER A 434 -1.41 5.26 17.87
N ILE A 435 -2.55 4.91 18.47
CA ILE A 435 -2.89 5.23 19.86
C ILE A 435 -2.00 4.46 20.84
N ALA A 436 -1.75 3.16 20.61
CA ALA A 436 -0.85 2.37 21.44
C ALA A 436 0.58 2.93 21.45
N ASN A 437 1.08 3.36 20.28
CA ASN A 437 2.37 4.04 20.19
C ASN A 437 2.35 5.37 20.96
N ALA A 438 1.28 6.15 20.89
CA ALA A 438 1.13 7.39 21.66
C ALA A 438 1.06 7.13 23.17
N PHE A 439 0.34 6.08 23.61
CA PHE A 439 0.28 5.71 25.03
C PHE A 439 1.63 5.22 25.57
N ASN A 440 2.49 4.67 24.71
CA ASN A 440 3.87 4.33 25.08
C ASN A 440 4.83 5.54 25.07
N GLY A 441 4.36 6.73 24.65
CA GLY A 441 5.19 7.95 24.59
C GLY A 441 6.34 7.84 23.57
N ASN A 442 6.20 7.03 22.52
CA ASN A 442 7.28 6.75 21.58
C ASN A 442 7.16 7.49 20.24
N ILE A 443 6.44 8.63 20.23
CA ILE A 443 6.27 9.45 19.03
C ILE A 443 7.43 10.46 18.92
N ASP A 444 8.10 10.43 17.79
CA ASP A 444 9.19 11.35 17.38
C ASP A 444 10.39 11.40 18.35
N ILE A 445 10.73 10.24 18.91
CA ILE A 445 11.90 10.02 19.76
C ILE A 445 12.85 8.96 19.18
N PRO A 446 14.14 8.92 19.58
CA PRO A 446 15.04 7.85 19.17
C PRO A 446 14.50 6.45 19.50
N GLY A 447 14.51 5.56 18.53
CA GLY A 447 13.94 4.21 18.66
C GLY A 447 12.41 4.13 18.65
N GLY A 448 11.72 5.26 18.54
CA GLY A 448 10.27 5.37 18.44
C GLY A 448 9.74 5.43 17.00
N MET A 449 8.54 5.96 16.87
CA MET A 449 7.92 6.30 15.59
C MET A 449 8.34 7.71 15.18
N ILE A 450 9.13 7.83 14.15
CA ILE A 450 9.69 9.11 13.69
C ILE A 450 8.98 9.63 12.44
N VAL A 451 8.91 10.95 12.32
CA VAL A 451 8.46 11.60 11.08
C VAL A 451 9.57 11.48 10.05
N THR A 452 9.27 10.84 8.90
CA THR A 452 10.25 10.69 7.83
C THR A 452 10.42 11.99 7.02
N ALA A 453 11.57 12.14 6.38
CA ALA A 453 11.98 13.37 5.67
C ALA A 453 10.99 13.86 4.60
N ALA A 454 10.17 12.96 4.06
CA ALA A 454 9.15 13.32 3.08
C ALA A 454 7.97 14.10 3.67
N ALA A 455 7.83 14.12 5.00
CA ALA A 455 6.80 14.92 5.65
C ALA A 455 7.12 16.42 5.55
N GLY A 456 6.33 17.13 4.77
CA GLY A 456 6.49 18.57 4.58
C GLY A 456 7.28 19.00 3.33
N LEU A 457 8.00 18.10 2.66
CA LEU A 457 8.55 18.38 1.33
C LEU A 457 7.42 18.38 0.31
N LYS A 458 7.13 19.52 -0.26
CA LYS A 458 6.33 19.62 -1.48
C LYS A 458 7.18 19.17 -2.66
N ILE A 459 7.35 17.86 -2.82
CA ILE A 459 8.01 17.31 -3.98
C ILE A 459 7.09 17.54 -5.17
N PRO A 460 7.49 18.35 -6.15
CA PRO A 460 6.69 18.52 -7.34
C PRO A 460 6.58 17.16 -8.03
N SER A 461 5.45 16.53 -7.86
CA SER A 461 5.19 15.30 -8.58
C SER A 461 4.62 15.69 -9.94
N VAL A 462 5.29 15.26 -10.99
CA VAL A 462 4.79 15.28 -12.37
C VAL A 462 3.37 14.72 -12.45
N SER A 463 2.99 13.89 -11.50
CA SER A 463 1.66 13.31 -11.36
C SER A 463 0.64 14.23 -10.63
N GLN A 464 1.00 15.43 -10.18
CA GLN A 464 0.08 16.32 -9.44
C GLN A 464 -0.72 17.27 -10.31
N GLY A 465 -0.88 16.97 -11.58
CA GLY A 465 -1.75 17.73 -12.47
C GLY A 465 -1.21 19.10 -12.85
N LYS A 466 0.12 19.21 -12.98
CA LYS A 466 0.76 20.35 -13.64
C LYS A 466 1.30 19.93 -14.98
N GLY A 467 0.88 20.64 -16.03
CA GLY A 467 1.42 20.47 -17.37
C GLY A 467 2.83 21.00 -17.52
N PRO A 468 3.46 20.75 -18.67
CA PRO A 468 4.79 21.25 -19.00
C PRO A 468 4.95 22.77 -18.84
N ASN A 469 3.84 23.51 -19.00
CA ASN A 469 3.81 24.98 -18.88
C ASN A 469 3.44 25.47 -17.47
N GLY A 470 3.41 24.59 -16.48
CA GLY A 470 3.04 24.95 -15.11
C GLY A 470 1.52 25.07 -14.87
N GLU A 471 0.71 24.84 -15.87
CA GLU A 471 -0.75 24.83 -15.76
C GLU A 471 -1.22 23.78 -14.76
N THR A 472 -2.14 24.17 -13.87
CA THR A 472 -2.72 23.23 -12.91
C THR A 472 -3.98 22.62 -13.51
N TRP A 473 -3.95 21.33 -13.82
CA TRP A 473 -5.16 20.58 -14.15
C TRP A 473 -5.87 20.23 -12.84
N ARG A 474 -6.65 21.13 -12.37
CA ARG A 474 -7.46 20.85 -11.19
C ARG A 474 -8.64 19.97 -11.59
N MET A 475 -8.51 18.69 -11.30
CA MET A 475 -9.71 17.88 -11.17
C MET A 475 -10.43 18.27 -9.88
N ALA A 476 -11.71 18.42 -9.96
CA ALA A 476 -12.59 18.48 -8.81
C ALA A 476 -12.61 17.09 -8.17
N LYS A 477 -11.69 16.85 -7.22
CA LYS A 477 -11.54 15.53 -6.54
C LYS A 477 -12.86 15.06 -5.90
N GLU A 478 -13.66 16.00 -5.43
CA GLU A 478 -14.98 15.77 -4.85
C GLU A 478 -16.00 15.23 -5.85
N LYS A 479 -15.76 15.43 -7.17
CA LYS A 479 -16.59 14.87 -8.25
C LYS A 479 -16.17 13.48 -8.66
N ARG A 480 -15.06 12.95 -8.13
CA ARG A 480 -14.64 11.58 -8.40
C ARG A 480 -15.69 10.61 -7.87
N ILE A 481 -16.10 9.65 -8.67
CA ILE A 481 -17.28 8.82 -8.42
C ILE A 481 -17.23 8.11 -7.05
N ASP A 482 -16.08 7.62 -6.64
CA ASP A 482 -15.91 6.94 -5.35
C ASP A 482 -16.01 7.90 -4.16
N LYS A 483 -15.62 9.19 -4.34
CA LYS A 483 -15.73 10.22 -3.30
C LYS A 483 -17.15 10.76 -3.13
N ILE A 484 -17.99 10.65 -4.15
CA ILE A 484 -19.41 10.96 -4.02
C ILE A 484 -20.10 9.92 -3.12
N ILE A 485 -19.72 8.64 -3.24
CA ILE A 485 -20.31 7.55 -2.47
C ILE A 485 -19.64 7.40 -1.09
N TYR A 486 -18.30 7.47 -1.06
CA TYR A 486 -17.47 7.35 0.14
C TYR A 486 -16.58 8.59 0.25
N PRO A 487 -16.99 9.63 0.99
CA PRO A 487 -16.30 10.93 0.98
C PRO A 487 -14.82 10.88 1.39
N GLU A 488 -14.43 9.92 2.22
CA GLU A 488 -13.03 9.70 2.62
C GLU A 488 -12.31 8.64 1.75
N ALA A 489 -12.91 8.20 0.63
CA ALA A 489 -12.33 7.18 -0.22
C ALA A 489 -10.97 7.59 -0.81
N GLU A 490 -10.05 6.64 -0.82
CA GLU A 490 -8.72 6.75 -1.41
C GLU A 490 -8.55 5.79 -2.60
N GLY A 491 -9.55 5.71 -3.48
CA GLY A 491 -9.54 4.88 -4.69
C GLY A 491 -10.34 3.59 -4.54
N THR A 492 -11.68 3.73 -4.50
CA THR A 492 -12.61 2.59 -4.45
C THR A 492 -13.10 2.28 -5.86
N PHE A 493 -12.32 1.49 -6.61
CA PHE A 493 -12.61 1.19 -8.01
C PHE A 493 -13.93 0.42 -8.19
N LYS A 494 -14.33 -0.36 -7.21
CA LYS A 494 -15.62 -1.07 -7.19
C LYS A 494 -16.80 -0.15 -7.51
N VAL A 495 -16.79 1.09 -7.01
CA VAL A 495 -17.86 2.09 -7.28
C VAL A 495 -17.97 2.42 -8.77
N ALA A 496 -16.82 2.61 -9.44
CA ALA A 496 -16.83 2.86 -10.89
C ALA A 496 -17.41 1.68 -11.65
N MET A 497 -17.10 0.46 -11.22
CA MET A 497 -17.65 -0.75 -11.85
C MET A 497 -19.15 -0.93 -11.55
N GLU A 498 -19.62 -0.54 -10.38
CA GLU A 498 -21.06 -0.51 -10.08
C GLU A 498 -21.80 0.48 -10.97
N ALA A 499 -21.22 1.64 -11.25
CA ALA A 499 -21.80 2.65 -12.13
C ALA A 499 -21.87 2.24 -13.61
N VAL A 500 -21.09 1.24 -14.03
CA VAL A 500 -21.24 0.62 -15.37
C VAL A 500 -22.63 0.03 -15.54
N LEU A 501 -23.18 -0.62 -14.52
CA LEU A 501 -24.51 -1.24 -14.54
C LEU A 501 -25.61 -0.23 -14.18
N THR A 502 -25.41 0.54 -13.13
CA THR A 502 -26.46 1.38 -12.52
C THR A 502 -26.60 2.75 -13.17
N GLY A 503 -25.54 3.23 -13.82
CA GLY A 503 -25.46 4.61 -14.32
C GLY A 503 -25.42 5.67 -13.20
N LYS A 504 -25.27 5.27 -11.95
CA LYS A 504 -25.33 6.18 -10.79
C LYS A 504 -23.99 6.26 -10.05
N PRO A 505 -23.62 7.46 -9.53
CA PRO A 505 -24.27 8.77 -9.62
C PRO A 505 -24.21 9.37 -11.03
N TYR A 506 -23.38 8.86 -11.91
CA TYR A 506 -23.29 9.10 -13.36
C TYR A 506 -22.69 7.86 -14.06
N PRO A 507 -22.93 7.66 -15.37
CA PRO A 507 -22.52 6.44 -16.05
C PRO A 507 -21.00 6.38 -16.27
N ILE A 508 -20.42 5.19 -16.07
CA ILE A 508 -19.10 4.84 -16.57
C ILE A 508 -19.27 3.98 -17.82
N LYS A 509 -18.66 4.40 -18.93
CA LYS A 509 -18.78 3.79 -20.25
C LYS A 509 -17.47 3.26 -20.80
N ALA A 510 -16.35 3.86 -20.41
CA ALA A 510 -15.03 3.38 -20.79
C ALA A 510 -14.09 3.28 -19.59
N ALA A 511 -13.23 2.24 -19.61
CA ALA A 511 -12.20 2.03 -18.61
C ALA A 511 -10.85 1.69 -19.26
N PHE A 512 -9.80 2.35 -18.75
CA PHE A 512 -8.42 2.11 -19.14
C PHE A 512 -7.64 1.50 -17.97
N PHE A 513 -7.02 0.37 -18.22
CA PHE A 513 -6.29 -0.44 -17.25
C PHE A 513 -4.80 -0.39 -17.58
N VAL A 514 -4.01 0.31 -16.78
CA VAL A 514 -2.60 0.56 -17.06
C VAL A 514 -1.72 -0.19 -16.06
N GLY A 515 -1.07 -1.27 -16.48
CA GLY A 515 -0.17 -2.07 -15.65
C GLY A 515 -0.86 -2.58 -14.39
N THR A 516 -1.99 -3.26 -14.51
CA THR A 516 -2.82 -3.61 -13.36
C THR A 516 -3.48 -4.98 -13.44
N THR A 517 -3.44 -5.74 -12.35
CA THR A 517 -4.04 -7.07 -12.18
C THR A 517 -5.35 -7.01 -11.42
N MET A 518 -6.43 -6.62 -12.07
CA MET A 518 -7.72 -6.39 -11.41
C MET A 518 -8.23 -7.61 -10.66
N PHE A 519 -8.22 -8.78 -11.28
CA PHE A 519 -8.73 -10.03 -10.70
C PHE A 519 -7.89 -10.58 -9.54
N GLN A 520 -6.64 -10.09 -9.38
CA GLN A 520 -5.76 -10.47 -8.28
C GLN A 520 -5.78 -9.46 -7.12
N ARG A 521 -6.69 -8.46 -7.14
CA ARG A 521 -6.73 -7.43 -6.11
C ARG A 521 -8.13 -6.90 -5.75
N GLU A 522 -9.11 -7.02 -6.67
CA GLU A 522 -10.48 -6.62 -6.40
C GLU A 522 -11.30 -7.83 -5.96
N ALA A 523 -11.97 -7.69 -4.84
CA ALA A 523 -12.87 -8.72 -4.33
C ALA A 523 -14.09 -8.87 -5.23
N ASN A 524 -14.69 -10.06 -5.23
CA ASN A 524 -15.84 -10.46 -6.05
C ASN A 524 -15.52 -10.40 -7.55
N SER A 525 -14.57 -11.24 -7.94
CA SER A 525 -14.07 -11.31 -9.31
C SER A 525 -15.14 -11.70 -10.33
N GLU A 526 -16.17 -12.46 -9.96
CA GLU A 526 -17.31 -12.77 -10.86
C GLU A 526 -18.13 -11.54 -11.18
N GLU A 527 -18.51 -10.74 -10.17
CA GLU A 527 -19.19 -9.47 -10.40
C GLU A 527 -18.34 -8.50 -11.24
N LEU A 528 -17.04 -8.47 -10.99
CA LEU A 528 -16.13 -7.67 -11.80
C LEU A 528 -16.17 -8.09 -13.27
N ALA A 529 -16.11 -9.40 -13.55
CA ALA A 529 -16.19 -9.94 -14.91
C ALA A 529 -17.48 -9.51 -15.63
N GLU A 530 -18.64 -9.64 -14.96
CA GLU A 530 -19.93 -9.25 -15.54
C GLU A 530 -20.02 -7.75 -15.83
N ARG A 531 -19.46 -6.91 -14.96
CA ARG A 531 -19.41 -5.46 -15.16
C ARG A 531 -18.51 -5.07 -16.32
N LEU A 532 -17.35 -5.73 -16.45
CA LEU A 532 -16.42 -5.50 -17.56
C LEU A 532 -17.03 -5.83 -18.93
N LYS A 533 -17.87 -6.85 -19.01
CA LYS A 533 -18.62 -7.19 -20.25
C LYS A 533 -19.55 -6.07 -20.71
N LYS A 534 -20.03 -5.20 -19.80
CA LYS A 534 -20.96 -4.11 -20.09
C LYS A 534 -20.31 -2.78 -20.44
N LEU A 535 -18.98 -2.66 -20.32
CA LEU A 535 -18.26 -1.47 -20.78
C LEU A 535 -18.38 -1.33 -22.31
N GLU A 536 -18.63 -0.11 -22.79
CA GLU A 536 -18.64 0.20 -24.23
C GLU A 536 -17.23 0.28 -24.82
N LEU A 537 -16.23 0.55 -23.97
CA LEU A 537 -14.81 0.53 -24.32
C LEU A 537 -13.99 0.07 -23.11
N SER A 538 -13.15 -0.93 -23.30
CA SER A 538 -12.15 -1.38 -22.33
C SER A 538 -10.80 -1.53 -23.01
N VAL A 539 -9.78 -0.84 -22.48
CA VAL A 539 -8.41 -0.83 -23.00
C VAL A 539 -7.45 -1.26 -21.92
N VAL A 540 -6.64 -2.26 -22.19
CA VAL A 540 -5.58 -2.75 -21.29
C VAL A 540 -4.21 -2.40 -21.87
N GLN A 541 -3.33 -1.84 -21.04
CA GLN A 541 -1.91 -1.60 -21.35
C GLN A 541 -1.09 -2.37 -20.34
N ASP A 542 -0.29 -3.35 -20.80
CA ASP A 542 0.58 -4.13 -19.92
C ASP A 542 1.79 -4.68 -20.67
N VAL A 543 2.76 -5.20 -19.91
CA VAL A 543 3.94 -5.90 -20.42
C VAL A 543 3.62 -7.36 -20.73
N LEU A 544 2.87 -8.01 -19.81
CA LEU A 544 2.43 -9.39 -19.92
C LEU A 544 0.90 -9.45 -19.83
N PRO A 545 0.28 -10.45 -20.44
CA PRO A 545 -1.16 -10.60 -20.36
C PRO A 545 -1.63 -10.86 -18.92
N GLN A 546 -2.75 -10.25 -18.58
CA GLN A 546 -3.45 -10.42 -17.31
C GLN A 546 -4.88 -10.90 -17.57
N GLU A 547 -5.57 -11.43 -16.56
CA GLU A 547 -6.95 -11.90 -16.69
C GLU A 547 -7.90 -10.85 -17.29
N ILE A 548 -7.64 -9.57 -17.00
CA ILE A 548 -8.40 -8.44 -17.51
C ILE A 548 -8.34 -8.33 -19.05
N CYS A 549 -7.28 -8.85 -19.68
CA CYS A 549 -7.13 -8.82 -21.13
C CYS A 549 -8.31 -9.54 -21.84
N ASP A 550 -8.79 -10.65 -21.31
CA ASP A 550 -9.91 -11.40 -21.90
C ASP A 550 -11.21 -10.59 -22.00
N TYR A 551 -11.33 -9.53 -21.19
CA TYR A 551 -12.47 -8.61 -21.15
C TYR A 551 -12.21 -7.28 -21.86
N ALA A 552 -11.02 -7.10 -22.44
CA ALA A 552 -10.64 -5.88 -23.14
C ALA A 552 -11.13 -5.88 -24.60
N ASP A 553 -11.44 -4.69 -25.12
CA ASP A 553 -11.63 -4.48 -26.55
C ASP A 553 -10.28 -4.34 -27.26
N TYR A 554 -9.31 -3.74 -26.57
CA TYR A 554 -7.93 -3.58 -27.05
C TYR A 554 -6.93 -3.93 -25.96
N VAL A 555 -5.88 -4.68 -26.33
CA VAL A 555 -4.72 -4.97 -25.47
C VAL A 555 -3.48 -4.38 -26.13
N LEU A 556 -2.83 -3.44 -25.46
CA LEU A 556 -1.74 -2.64 -26.01
C LEU A 556 -0.43 -2.96 -25.29
N PRO A 557 0.65 -3.28 -26.01
CA PRO A 557 1.93 -3.63 -25.40
C PRO A 557 2.62 -2.39 -24.79
N SER A 558 2.90 -2.48 -23.49
CA SER A 558 3.63 -1.44 -22.73
C SER A 558 5.12 -1.75 -22.62
N THR A 559 5.93 -0.70 -22.48
CA THR A 559 7.35 -0.83 -22.13
C THR A 559 7.53 -1.34 -20.71
N TYR A 560 8.52 -2.22 -20.54
CA TYR A 560 8.98 -2.69 -19.24
C TYR A 560 9.77 -1.58 -18.51
N PHE A 561 9.87 -1.64 -17.19
CA PHE A 561 10.46 -0.55 -16.41
C PHE A 561 11.93 -0.23 -16.78
N MET A 562 12.67 -1.20 -17.29
CA MET A 562 14.05 -0.98 -17.75
C MET A 562 14.13 -0.44 -19.17
N GLU A 563 13.02 -0.38 -19.90
CA GLU A 563 12.93 0.13 -21.30
C GLU A 563 12.50 1.58 -21.38
N ARG A 564 12.20 2.22 -20.25
CA ARG A 564 11.63 3.57 -20.21
C ARG A 564 12.31 4.43 -19.17
N MET A 565 12.28 5.72 -19.40
CA MET A 565 12.67 6.69 -18.39
C MET A 565 11.65 6.70 -17.25
N GLU A 566 12.15 6.61 -16.05
CA GLU A 566 11.33 6.76 -14.84
C GLU A 566 12.00 7.75 -13.89
N MET A 567 11.35 8.89 -13.65
CA MET A 567 11.68 9.71 -12.51
C MET A 567 10.83 9.24 -11.32
N SER A 568 11.45 8.58 -10.39
CA SER A 568 10.85 8.31 -9.11
C SER A 568 11.36 9.34 -8.12
N GLY A 569 10.51 10.30 -7.79
CA GLY A 569 10.74 11.16 -6.63
C GLY A 569 10.77 10.34 -5.34
N VAL A 570 10.93 11.00 -4.20
CA VAL A 570 10.86 10.35 -2.88
C VAL A 570 9.61 9.50 -2.80
N LYS A 571 9.74 8.23 -3.00
CA LYS A 571 8.66 7.29 -2.86
C LYS A 571 9.03 6.28 -1.80
N TRP A 572 8.17 6.10 -0.84
CA TRP A 572 8.04 4.91 0.01
C TRP A 572 9.35 4.32 0.56
N ALA A 573 10.47 4.88 0.13
CA ALA A 573 11.75 4.55 0.66
C ALA A 573 11.79 5.08 2.08
N ARG A 574 11.80 4.19 3.05
CA ARG A 574 11.91 4.49 4.48
C ARG A 574 13.10 5.36 4.82
N ASP A 575 14.02 5.47 3.89
CA ASP A 575 15.27 6.24 3.99
C ASP A 575 15.24 7.55 3.22
N GLY A 576 14.12 7.91 2.59
CA GLY A 576 14.00 9.12 1.80
C GLY A 576 14.86 9.12 0.51
N SER A 577 15.10 7.93 -0.10
CA SER A 577 15.87 7.85 -1.34
C SER A 577 15.15 8.51 -2.52
N ILE A 578 15.92 9.21 -3.32
CA ILE A 578 15.55 9.77 -4.62
C ILE A 578 16.39 9.09 -5.68
N TYR A 579 15.80 8.74 -6.80
CA TYR A 579 16.53 8.20 -7.95
C TYR A 579 15.91 8.63 -9.29
N LEU A 580 16.74 8.61 -10.32
CA LEU A 580 16.38 8.80 -11.71
C LEU A 580 16.83 7.55 -12.47
N SER A 581 15.93 6.92 -13.19
CA SER A 581 16.24 5.76 -14.04
C SER A 581 16.14 6.14 -15.51
N ASP A 582 17.25 6.03 -16.23
CA ASP A 582 17.26 6.09 -17.68
C ASP A 582 16.95 4.72 -18.28
N PRO A 583 16.45 4.65 -19.51
CA PRO A 583 16.26 3.37 -20.21
C PRO A 583 17.57 2.59 -20.32
N GLN A 584 17.56 1.34 -19.86
CA GLN A 584 18.71 0.45 -19.93
C GLN A 584 18.57 -0.60 -21.01
N LEU A 585 17.36 -0.82 -21.46
CA LEU A 585 16.99 -1.82 -22.44
C LEU A 585 16.14 -1.18 -23.52
N SER A 586 16.17 -1.74 -24.73
CA SER A 586 15.13 -1.55 -25.74
C SER A 586 14.11 -2.68 -25.62
N PRO A 587 12.88 -2.55 -26.13
CA PRO A 587 11.99 -3.69 -26.32
C PRO A 587 12.71 -4.81 -27.10
N PRO A 588 12.43 -6.10 -26.80
CA PRO A 588 12.99 -7.22 -27.54
C PRO A 588 12.66 -7.16 -29.03
N GLU A 589 13.45 -7.82 -29.85
CA GLU A 589 13.22 -7.89 -31.31
C GLU A 589 11.78 -8.34 -31.62
N GLY A 590 11.14 -7.65 -32.55
CA GLY A 590 9.74 -7.87 -32.94
C GLY A 590 8.69 -7.40 -31.90
N CYS A 591 9.11 -6.70 -30.85
CA CYS A 591 8.21 -6.12 -29.87
C CYS A 591 8.00 -4.62 -30.13
N GLU A 592 6.76 -4.25 -30.45
CA GLU A 592 6.35 -2.88 -30.74
C GLU A 592 5.87 -2.12 -29.49
N ALA A 593 6.32 -2.52 -28.29
CA ALA A 593 5.90 -1.89 -27.04
C ALA A 593 6.17 -0.38 -27.02
N ARG A 594 5.24 0.38 -26.46
CA ARG A 594 5.32 1.84 -26.33
C ARG A 594 5.18 2.25 -24.86
N HIS A 595 5.70 3.43 -24.56
CA HIS A 595 5.57 4.00 -23.21
C HIS A 595 4.10 4.25 -22.86
N ASP A 596 3.67 3.87 -21.66
CA ASP A 596 2.26 4.00 -21.22
C ASP A 596 1.70 5.41 -21.42
N VAL A 597 2.48 6.43 -21.12
CA VAL A 597 2.06 7.84 -21.27
C VAL A 597 1.92 8.21 -22.75
N TRP A 598 2.81 7.71 -23.63
CA TRP A 598 2.67 7.90 -25.07
C TRP A 598 1.35 7.36 -25.59
N ILE A 599 1.02 6.14 -25.21
CA ILE A 599 -0.24 5.49 -25.62
C ILE A 599 -1.44 6.37 -25.24
N LEU A 600 -1.47 6.83 -23.99
CA LEU A 600 -2.59 7.63 -23.47
C LEU A 600 -2.68 9.01 -24.13
N LEU A 601 -1.55 9.65 -24.39
CA LEU A 601 -1.50 10.95 -25.07
C LEU A 601 -1.83 10.85 -26.55
N GLU A 602 -1.45 9.79 -27.23
CA GLU A 602 -1.82 9.54 -28.61
C GLU A 602 -3.32 9.26 -28.77
N ILE A 603 -3.92 8.52 -27.85
CA ILE A 603 -5.37 8.35 -27.79
C ILE A 603 -6.06 9.70 -27.56
N LEU A 604 -5.56 10.49 -26.60
CA LEU A 604 -6.10 11.82 -26.33
C LEU A 604 -5.98 12.75 -27.54
N ARG A 605 -4.83 12.74 -28.23
CA ARG A 605 -4.59 13.58 -29.41
C ARG A 605 -5.53 13.25 -30.56
N ARG A 606 -5.82 11.97 -30.78
CA ARG A 606 -6.76 11.55 -31.83
C ARG A 606 -8.21 11.85 -31.46
N ALA A 607 -8.55 11.80 -30.16
CA ALA A 607 -9.90 12.14 -29.70
C ALA A 607 -10.11 13.67 -29.64
N PHE A 608 -9.18 14.41 -29.03
CA PHE A 608 -9.26 15.83 -28.72
C PHE A 608 -7.87 16.50 -28.85
N PRO A 609 -7.43 16.86 -30.07
CA PRO A 609 -6.11 17.44 -30.32
C PRO A 609 -5.82 18.68 -29.46
N GLU A 610 -6.82 19.54 -29.29
CA GLU A 610 -6.72 20.75 -28.47
C GLU A 610 -6.47 20.46 -26.96
N ARG A 611 -6.93 19.31 -26.46
CA ARG A 611 -6.70 18.90 -25.07
C ARG A 611 -5.30 18.30 -24.89
N ALA A 612 -4.80 17.58 -25.89
CA ALA A 612 -3.40 17.13 -25.90
C ALA A 612 -2.44 18.33 -25.96
N ALA A 613 -2.75 19.35 -26.74
CA ALA A 613 -1.96 20.56 -26.82
C ALA A 613 -1.86 21.33 -25.50
N ARG A 614 -2.86 21.25 -24.60
CA ARG A 614 -2.82 21.86 -23.25
C ARG A 614 -1.66 21.35 -22.40
N VAL A 615 -1.25 20.10 -22.62
CA VAL A 615 -0.12 19.49 -21.94
C VAL A 615 1.18 19.60 -22.74
N GLY A 616 1.20 20.44 -23.78
CA GLY A 616 2.36 20.63 -24.65
C GLY A 616 2.67 19.40 -25.51
N TYR A 617 1.75 18.45 -25.61
CA TYR A 617 1.97 17.24 -26.40
C TYR A 617 1.67 17.51 -27.89
N LYS A 618 2.64 17.14 -28.71
CA LYS A 618 2.52 17.05 -30.15
C LYS A 618 2.68 15.59 -30.57
N GLU A 619 2.31 15.27 -31.80
CA GLU A 619 2.53 13.94 -32.34
C GLU A 619 4.01 13.52 -32.19
N CYS A 620 4.23 12.37 -31.57
CA CYS A 620 5.54 11.74 -31.51
C CYS A 620 5.46 10.42 -32.30
N LYS A 621 6.13 10.39 -33.45
CA LYS A 621 6.12 9.21 -34.34
C LYS A 621 7.12 8.14 -33.88
N THR A 622 8.20 8.56 -33.25
CA THR A 622 9.25 7.66 -32.76
C THR A 622 9.35 7.65 -31.24
N ALA A 623 9.99 6.62 -30.71
CA ALA A 623 10.27 6.52 -29.27
C ALA A 623 11.21 7.65 -28.81
N GLU A 624 12.15 8.06 -29.67
CA GLU A 624 13.11 9.13 -29.40
C GLU A 624 12.42 10.48 -29.27
N GLU A 625 11.47 10.80 -30.18
CA GLU A 625 10.67 12.04 -30.10
C GLU A 625 9.85 12.08 -28.79
N PHE A 626 9.24 10.97 -28.44
CA PHE A 626 8.50 10.88 -27.17
C PHE A 626 9.43 10.98 -25.95
N ASN A 627 10.56 10.30 -25.97
CA ASN A 627 11.53 10.38 -24.89
C ASN A 627 12.04 11.81 -24.70
N ALA A 628 12.29 12.55 -25.76
CA ALA A 628 12.67 13.96 -25.70
C ALA A 628 11.58 14.84 -25.07
N TYR A 629 10.31 14.63 -25.44
CA TYR A 629 9.17 15.31 -24.81
C TYR A 629 9.06 14.96 -23.30
N PHE A 630 9.12 13.68 -22.99
CA PHE A 630 8.95 13.20 -21.62
C PHE A 630 10.15 13.56 -20.73
N ASP A 631 11.37 13.54 -21.30
CA ASP A 631 12.58 13.97 -20.61
C ASP A 631 12.54 15.47 -20.24
N ALA A 632 12.11 16.33 -21.17
CA ALA A 632 11.93 17.74 -20.87
C ALA A 632 10.95 17.98 -19.71
N PHE A 633 9.91 17.16 -19.62
CA PHE A 633 8.95 17.18 -18.52
C PHE A 633 9.56 16.66 -17.20
N THR A 634 10.27 15.53 -17.25
CA THR A 634 10.90 14.92 -16.07
C THR A 634 12.04 15.77 -15.53
N LYS A 635 12.88 16.37 -16.40
CA LYS A 635 13.95 17.31 -16.01
C LYS A 635 13.43 18.53 -15.30
N ARG A 636 12.30 19.09 -15.76
CA ARG A 636 11.67 20.23 -15.08
C ARG A 636 11.17 19.85 -13.68
N GLY A 637 10.51 18.73 -13.56
CA GLY A 637 10.07 18.21 -12.27
C GLY A 637 11.24 17.92 -11.33
N TYR A 638 12.36 17.42 -11.85
CA TYR A 638 13.59 17.20 -11.10
C TYR A 638 14.23 18.52 -10.65
N ALA A 639 14.30 19.53 -11.50
CA ALA A 639 14.80 20.85 -11.13
C ALA A 639 13.98 21.49 -10.00
N GLN A 640 12.65 21.42 -10.08
CA GLN A 640 11.75 21.89 -9.01
C GLN A 640 11.95 21.11 -7.70
N LEU A 641 12.20 19.79 -7.81
CA LEU A 641 12.53 18.98 -6.63
C LEU A 641 13.81 19.46 -5.96
N LEU A 642 14.86 19.73 -6.73
CA LEU A 642 16.14 20.23 -6.20
C LEU A 642 15.97 21.59 -5.51
N GLU A 643 15.18 22.50 -6.09
CA GLU A 643 14.86 23.80 -5.47
C GLU A 643 14.12 23.62 -4.13
N GLU A 644 13.12 22.73 -4.07
CA GLU A 644 12.42 22.45 -2.82
C GLU A 644 13.36 21.82 -1.76
N CYS A 645 14.29 20.97 -2.19
CA CYS A 645 15.29 20.40 -1.28
C CYS A 645 16.24 21.48 -0.71
N ASP A 646 16.65 22.45 -1.51
CA ASP A 646 17.49 23.58 -1.04
C ASP A 646 16.77 24.50 -0.05
N LYS A 647 15.44 24.66 -0.18
CA LYS A 647 14.64 25.39 0.81
C LYS A 647 14.62 24.71 2.18
N VAL A 648 14.72 23.38 2.19
CA VAL A 648 14.78 22.59 3.43
C VAL A 648 16.17 22.60 4.02
N LYS A 649 17.19 22.39 3.21
CA LYS A 649 18.58 22.43 3.62
C LYS A 649 19.46 22.96 2.48
N PRO A 650 20.05 24.16 2.64
CA PRO A 650 20.93 24.74 1.63
C PRO A 650 22.07 23.81 1.21
N GLY A 651 22.30 23.72 -0.08
CA GLY A 651 23.32 22.85 -0.69
C GLY A 651 22.89 21.40 -0.94
N TRP A 652 21.65 21.02 -0.59
CA TRP A 652 21.16 19.68 -0.90
C TRP A 652 20.98 19.43 -2.41
N SER A 653 20.57 20.44 -3.19
CA SER A 653 20.43 20.32 -4.64
C SER A 653 21.73 19.85 -5.28
N ARG A 654 22.86 20.50 -4.93
CA ARG A 654 24.19 20.13 -5.43
C ARG A 654 24.56 18.69 -5.06
N ARG A 655 24.42 18.32 -3.79
CA ARG A 655 24.73 16.96 -3.31
C ARG A 655 23.86 15.92 -4.00
N ILE A 656 22.54 16.16 -4.07
CA ILE A 656 21.61 15.23 -4.68
C ILE A 656 21.91 15.03 -6.16
N HIS A 657 22.21 16.10 -6.88
CA HIS A 657 22.57 16.03 -8.28
C HIS A 657 23.84 15.21 -8.49
N GLU A 658 24.89 15.45 -7.70
CA GLU A 658 26.14 14.70 -7.77
C GLU A 658 25.95 13.22 -7.41
N ASP A 659 25.20 12.92 -6.35
CA ASP A 659 24.89 11.57 -5.95
C ASP A 659 24.13 10.79 -7.05
N ILE A 660 23.13 11.42 -7.66
CA ILE A 660 22.36 10.78 -8.74
C ILE A 660 23.24 10.52 -9.96
N ARG A 661 24.10 11.47 -10.30
CA ARG A 661 25.04 11.33 -11.41
C ARG A 661 26.06 10.20 -11.19
N THR A 662 26.54 10.01 -9.95
CA THR A 662 27.63 9.08 -9.64
C THR A 662 27.14 7.73 -9.14
N LYS A 663 26.03 7.71 -8.40
CA LYS A 663 25.50 6.52 -7.72
C LYS A 663 24.14 6.05 -8.29
N GLY A 664 23.49 6.89 -9.07
CA GLY A 664 22.13 6.68 -9.57
C GLY A 664 21.02 6.94 -8.53
N TRP A 665 21.38 7.36 -7.29
CA TRP A 665 20.43 7.67 -6.23
C TRP A 665 21.02 8.65 -5.24
N SER A 666 20.16 9.33 -4.49
CA SER A 666 20.52 10.15 -3.34
C SER A 666 19.50 9.98 -2.21
N THR A 667 19.75 10.57 -1.05
CA THR A 667 18.80 10.57 0.07
C THR A 667 18.54 11.99 0.56
N ILE A 668 17.27 12.27 0.88
CA ILE A 668 16.83 13.53 1.50
C ILE A 668 16.42 13.34 2.96
N LYS A 669 16.94 12.33 3.61
CA LYS A 669 16.58 11.98 4.99
C LYS A 669 16.96 13.14 5.92
N ILE A 670 15.94 13.69 6.59
CA ILE A 670 16.08 14.55 7.77
C ILE A 670 15.77 13.65 8.97
N LYS A 671 16.72 13.48 9.86
CA LYS A 671 16.50 12.87 11.17
C LYS A 671 16.54 13.98 12.20
N GLU A 672 15.37 14.47 12.55
CA GLU A 672 15.19 15.35 13.71
C GLU A 672 14.21 14.64 14.65
N TYR A 673 14.52 14.64 15.93
CA TYR A 673 13.66 14.13 16.97
C TYR A 673 13.06 15.28 17.78
N GLY A 674 11.91 15.03 18.41
CA GLY A 674 11.26 15.99 19.27
C GLY A 674 10.71 17.21 18.54
N VAL A 675 10.30 17.04 17.27
CA VAL A 675 9.63 18.07 16.48
C VAL A 675 8.13 18.00 16.69
N TYR A 676 7.54 16.81 16.56
CA TYR A 676 6.10 16.59 16.67
C TYR A 676 5.73 15.73 17.88
N PRO A 677 4.73 16.12 18.67
CA PRO A 677 3.96 17.36 18.67
C PRO A 677 4.56 18.48 19.54
N TYR A 678 5.86 18.49 19.74
CA TYR A 678 6.50 19.35 20.75
C TYR A 678 6.75 20.78 20.24
N LYS A 679 7.39 20.92 19.08
CA LYS A 679 7.74 22.22 18.47
C LYS A 679 6.76 22.61 17.36
N LYS A 680 6.20 21.62 16.70
CA LYS A 680 5.23 21.82 15.60
C LYS A 680 3.97 21.01 15.85
N PRO A 681 2.79 21.60 15.62
CA PRO A 681 1.53 20.86 15.70
C PRO A 681 1.39 19.87 14.54
N PHE A 682 0.67 18.78 14.81
CA PHE A 682 0.16 17.90 13.77
C PHE A 682 -0.96 18.59 12.96
N GLY A 683 -1.30 18.04 11.80
CA GLY A 683 -2.38 18.54 10.93
C GLY A 683 -3.80 18.25 11.41
N THR A 684 -3.98 17.92 12.67
CA THR A 684 -5.26 17.61 13.32
C THR A 684 -6.00 18.89 13.73
N PRO A 685 -7.31 18.85 14.02
CA PRO A 685 -8.04 19.96 14.63
C PRO A 685 -7.38 20.49 15.90
N SER A 686 -6.94 19.61 16.79
CA SER A 686 -6.28 19.96 18.05
C SER A 686 -4.80 20.32 17.93
N GLY A 687 -4.16 20.02 16.79
CA GLY A 687 -2.71 20.10 16.61
C GLY A 687 -1.92 18.99 17.33
N LYS A 688 -2.58 18.15 18.10
CA LYS A 688 -2.00 17.06 18.89
C LYS A 688 -2.23 15.72 18.19
N VAL A 689 -1.67 14.64 18.74
CA VAL A 689 -2.07 13.28 18.36
C VAL A 689 -3.51 13.09 18.81
N GLU A 690 -4.44 12.91 17.87
CA GLU A 690 -5.86 12.72 18.21
C GLU A 690 -6.15 11.26 18.54
N ILE A 691 -6.02 10.92 19.82
CA ILE A 691 -6.45 9.63 20.36
C ILE A 691 -7.99 9.53 20.45
N TYR A 692 -8.66 10.67 20.53
CA TYR A 692 -10.09 10.85 20.40
C TYR A 692 -10.35 11.76 19.20
N SER A 693 -10.92 11.26 18.11
CA SER A 693 -10.92 11.97 16.84
C SER A 693 -11.96 13.10 16.77
N PHE A 694 -11.49 14.33 16.67
CA PHE A 694 -12.38 15.49 16.43
C PHE A 694 -12.88 15.53 14.99
N LYS A 695 -12.19 14.90 14.04
CA LYS A 695 -12.66 14.77 12.66
C LYS A 695 -13.99 14.05 12.51
N SER A 696 -14.38 13.22 13.49
CA SER A 696 -15.70 12.60 13.52
C SER A 696 -16.85 13.64 13.51
N PHE A 697 -16.57 14.89 13.83
CA PHE A 697 -17.55 15.97 13.93
C PHE A 697 -17.42 17.03 12.81
N GLU A 698 -16.31 17.04 12.06
CA GLU A 698 -16.08 18.07 11.01
C GLU A 698 -17.10 17.99 9.86
N LYS A 699 -17.57 16.80 9.54
CA LYS A 699 -18.52 16.56 8.44
C LYS A 699 -19.63 15.61 8.94
N PRO A 700 -20.61 16.11 9.71
CA PRO A 700 -21.55 15.27 10.43
C PRO A 700 -22.42 14.36 9.57
N ALA A 701 -22.63 14.69 8.29
CA ALA A 701 -23.55 13.95 7.44
C ALA A 701 -23.09 12.52 7.12
N TYR A 702 -21.76 12.27 7.07
CA TYR A 702 -21.20 10.97 6.70
C TYR A 702 -20.18 10.41 7.70
N VAL A 703 -19.66 11.23 8.61
CA VAL A 703 -18.69 10.74 9.62
C VAL A 703 -19.40 10.17 10.86
N ARG A 704 -20.69 10.41 11.04
CA ARG A 704 -21.50 9.94 12.17
C ARG A 704 -21.48 8.43 12.40
N GLY A 705 -21.16 7.63 11.40
CA GLY A 705 -21.03 6.20 11.53
C GLY A 705 -19.72 5.73 12.17
N ILE A 706 -18.76 6.65 12.42
CA ILE A 706 -17.47 6.31 13.01
C ILE A 706 -17.32 7.06 14.34
N PRO A 707 -17.37 6.35 15.47
CA PRO A 707 -17.18 6.97 16.78
C PRO A 707 -15.81 7.65 16.88
N PRO A 708 -15.69 8.74 17.65
CA PRO A 708 -14.40 9.41 17.92
C PRO A 708 -13.36 8.46 18.50
N PHE A 709 -13.80 7.55 19.34
CA PHE A 709 -13.02 6.41 19.83
C PHE A 709 -13.91 5.17 19.92
N THR A 710 -13.34 4.04 19.61
CA THR A 710 -13.92 2.71 19.86
C THR A 710 -12.81 1.70 20.08
N ALA A 711 -13.08 0.65 20.81
CA ALA A 711 -12.16 -0.47 21.01
C ALA A 711 -12.29 -1.48 19.87
N HIS A 712 -12.79 -2.66 20.16
CA HIS A 712 -13.04 -3.70 19.17
C HIS A 712 -14.36 -3.48 18.43
N ILE A 713 -14.34 -3.68 17.11
CA ILE A 713 -15.53 -3.67 16.25
C ILE A 713 -15.63 -5.05 15.58
N LEU A 714 -16.77 -5.71 15.73
CA LEU A 714 -17.05 -6.90 14.93
C LEU A 714 -17.19 -6.49 13.46
N ALA A 715 -16.36 -7.09 12.62
CA ALA A 715 -16.37 -6.79 11.20
C ALA A 715 -17.54 -7.49 10.50
N PRO A 716 -18.47 -6.77 9.88
CA PRO A 716 -19.52 -7.37 9.05
C PRO A 716 -19.02 -7.68 7.64
N ALA A 717 -17.73 -7.98 7.49
CA ALA A 717 -17.10 -8.10 6.18
C ALA A 717 -17.52 -9.36 5.40
N PHE A 718 -17.95 -10.38 6.12
CA PHE A 718 -18.39 -11.67 5.57
C PHE A 718 -19.18 -12.44 6.62
N THR A 719 -19.90 -13.49 6.18
CA THR A 719 -20.60 -14.40 7.07
C THR A 719 -19.59 -15.14 7.96
N PRO A 720 -19.67 -15.02 9.31
CA PRO A 720 -18.73 -15.70 10.19
C PRO A 720 -18.79 -17.22 10.00
N PRO A 721 -17.65 -17.90 9.82
CA PRO A 721 -17.62 -19.35 9.69
C PRO A 721 -18.02 -20.04 10.99
N LYS A 722 -18.71 -21.17 10.89
CA LYS A 722 -19.08 -22.00 12.03
C LYS A 722 -17.85 -22.70 12.59
N ARG A 723 -17.59 -22.49 13.89
CA ARG A 723 -16.46 -23.15 14.57
C ARG A 723 -16.63 -24.68 14.56
N ASN A 724 -15.51 -25.38 14.51
CA ASN A 724 -15.42 -26.83 14.49
C ASN A 724 -16.23 -27.50 13.39
N SER A 725 -16.46 -26.80 12.26
CA SER A 725 -17.10 -27.32 11.05
C SER A 725 -16.08 -27.37 9.90
N ASN A 726 -16.55 -27.61 8.69
CA ASN A 726 -15.73 -27.50 7.46
C ASN A 726 -15.67 -26.06 6.91
N GLU A 727 -16.06 -25.07 7.72
CA GLU A 727 -16.01 -23.63 7.36
C GLU A 727 -14.81 -22.94 8.00
N PHE A 728 -14.16 -22.08 7.23
CA PHE A 728 -12.89 -21.41 7.61
C PHE A 728 -12.89 -19.96 7.15
N ILE A 729 -12.02 -19.14 7.77
CA ILE A 729 -11.63 -17.85 7.19
C ILE A 729 -10.44 -18.11 6.25
N LEU A 730 -10.63 -17.77 4.98
CA LEU A 730 -9.53 -17.75 4.00
C LEU A 730 -8.80 -16.41 4.07
N VAL A 731 -7.56 -16.45 4.49
CA VAL A 731 -6.66 -15.29 4.50
C VAL A 731 -5.62 -15.41 3.40
N SER A 732 -5.14 -14.28 2.90
CA SER A 732 -4.11 -14.24 1.88
C SER A 732 -2.96 -13.31 2.24
N GLY A 733 -1.79 -13.63 1.75
CA GLY A 733 -0.57 -12.84 1.93
C GLY A 733 0.36 -12.96 0.74
N LYS A 734 1.44 -12.18 0.74
CA LYS A 734 2.45 -12.18 -0.31
C LYS A 734 3.74 -12.85 0.17
N ASN A 735 4.58 -13.28 -0.77
CA ASN A 735 5.90 -13.86 -0.50
C ASN A 735 7.00 -13.21 -1.36
N CYS A 736 8.23 -13.66 -1.19
CA CYS A 736 9.38 -13.14 -1.95
C CYS A 736 9.41 -13.60 -3.42
N THR A 737 8.66 -14.62 -3.80
CA THR A 737 8.63 -15.13 -5.18
C THR A 737 7.56 -14.43 -6.02
N SER A 738 6.42 -14.08 -5.42
CA SER A 738 5.29 -13.46 -6.10
C SER A 738 4.59 -12.42 -5.21
N CYS A 739 4.44 -11.20 -5.70
CA CYS A 739 3.74 -10.14 -4.98
C CYS A 739 3.07 -9.09 -5.89
N SER A 740 3.17 -9.28 -7.20
CA SER A 740 2.56 -8.40 -8.22
C SER A 740 2.27 -9.20 -9.49
N GLY A 741 1.49 -8.62 -10.40
CA GLY A 741 1.10 -9.27 -11.66
C GLY A 741 2.27 -9.78 -12.48
N LEU A 742 3.28 -8.95 -12.71
CA LEU A 742 4.47 -9.37 -13.46
C LEU A 742 5.26 -10.47 -12.74
N SER A 743 5.32 -10.43 -11.42
CA SER A 743 6.09 -11.41 -10.65
C SER A 743 5.48 -12.82 -10.66
N MET A 744 4.21 -12.98 -11.00
CA MET A 744 3.61 -14.31 -11.20
C MET A 744 4.28 -15.08 -12.32
N PHE A 745 4.72 -14.40 -13.36
CA PHE A 745 5.38 -14.98 -14.53
C PHE A 745 6.88 -15.20 -14.33
N ALA A 746 7.45 -14.73 -13.24
CA ALA A 746 8.88 -14.85 -12.98
C ALA A 746 9.29 -16.29 -12.70
N LEU A 747 10.51 -16.68 -13.12
CA LEU A 747 11.06 -18.01 -12.87
C LEU A 747 10.99 -18.45 -11.40
N PRO A 748 11.25 -17.60 -10.40
CA PRO A 748 11.09 -18.00 -9.02
C PRO A 748 9.65 -18.37 -8.65
N SER A 749 8.64 -17.70 -9.22
CA SER A 749 7.25 -18.09 -9.03
C SER A 749 6.94 -19.45 -9.65
N LYS A 750 7.51 -19.75 -10.82
CA LYS A 750 7.35 -21.04 -11.48
C LYS A 750 7.89 -22.21 -10.65
N TYR A 751 9.07 -22.07 -10.07
CA TYR A 751 9.78 -23.19 -9.44
C TYR A 751 9.68 -23.22 -7.90
N LEU A 752 9.42 -22.10 -7.27
CA LEU A 752 9.41 -21.95 -5.81
C LEU A 752 8.06 -21.40 -5.28
N GLY A 753 7.13 -21.02 -6.17
CA GLY A 753 5.83 -20.50 -5.79
C GLY A 753 4.98 -21.59 -5.13
N ASP A 754 4.50 -21.32 -3.93
CA ASP A 754 3.52 -22.19 -3.26
C ASP A 754 2.12 -21.82 -3.74
N ARG A 755 1.43 -22.77 -4.31
CA ARG A 755 0.06 -22.66 -4.87
C ARG A 755 -0.96 -23.46 -4.08
N THR A 756 -0.51 -24.07 -2.98
CA THR A 756 -1.38 -24.85 -2.11
C THR A 756 -2.14 -23.95 -1.12
N VAL A 757 -3.19 -24.49 -0.56
CA VAL A 757 -3.88 -23.89 0.58
C VAL A 757 -3.37 -24.54 1.86
N TRP A 758 -2.90 -23.71 2.79
CA TRP A 758 -2.40 -24.17 4.08
C TRP A 758 -3.55 -24.40 5.05
N MET A 759 -3.50 -25.56 5.71
CA MET A 759 -4.47 -25.95 6.74
C MET A 759 -3.73 -26.41 8.00
N ASN A 760 -4.26 -26.07 9.16
CA ASN A 760 -3.71 -26.52 10.45
C ASN A 760 -3.88 -28.04 10.61
N PRO A 761 -2.92 -28.77 11.20
CA PRO A 761 -3.03 -30.24 11.43
C PRO A 761 -4.28 -30.66 12.19
N GLU A 762 -4.70 -29.90 13.22
CA GLU A 762 -5.91 -30.20 14.00
C GLU A 762 -7.19 -30.16 13.13
N ASP A 763 -7.26 -29.17 12.22
CA ASP A 763 -8.37 -29.08 11.28
C ASP A 763 -8.33 -30.17 10.21
N ALA A 764 -7.14 -30.50 9.72
CA ALA A 764 -6.95 -31.56 8.74
C ALA A 764 -7.35 -32.93 9.31
N GLU A 765 -6.93 -33.25 10.53
CA GLU A 765 -7.29 -34.47 11.24
C GLU A 765 -8.80 -34.55 11.46
N ARG A 766 -9.41 -33.46 11.97
CA ARG A 766 -10.85 -33.37 12.21
C ARG A 766 -11.68 -33.60 10.95
N LEU A 767 -11.20 -33.17 9.79
CA LEU A 767 -11.88 -33.33 8.49
C LEU A 767 -11.41 -34.59 7.73
N GLY A 768 -10.44 -35.32 8.25
CA GLY A 768 -9.85 -36.47 7.58
C GLY A 768 -9.14 -36.13 6.27
N ILE A 769 -8.54 -34.93 6.17
CA ILE A 769 -7.82 -34.44 5.00
C ILE A 769 -6.31 -34.70 5.15
N SER A 770 -5.72 -35.30 4.12
CA SER A 770 -4.29 -35.61 4.08
C SER A 770 -3.48 -34.47 3.45
N HIS A 771 -2.19 -34.39 3.80
CA HIS A 771 -1.25 -33.51 3.10
C HIS A 771 -1.15 -33.90 1.62
N GLY A 772 -1.30 -32.93 0.72
CA GLY A 772 -1.31 -33.13 -0.72
C GLY A 772 -2.68 -33.50 -1.31
N GLU A 773 -3.68 -33.73 -0.49
CA GLU A 773 -5.05 -34.02 -0.96
C GLU A 773 -5.65 -32.78 -1.67
N THR A 774 -6.37 -33.04 -2.77
CA THR A 774 -7.11 -31.97 -3.48
C THR A 774 -8.55 -31.92 -2.95
N VAL A 775 -9.01 -30.73 -2.62
CA VAL A 775 -10.34 -30.46 -2.09
C VAL A 775 -11.06 -29.38 -2.91
N GLU A 776 -12.40 -29.35 -2.86
CA GLU A 776 -13.15 -28.18 -3.33
C GLU A 776 -13.20 -27.12 -2.23
N VAL A 777 -12.89 -25.90 -2.61
CA VAL A 777 -13.04 -24.68 -1.79
C VAL A 777 -14.24 -23.92 -2.32
N GLU A 778 -15.23 -23.62 -1.47
CA GLU A 778 -16.45 -22.89 -1.81
C GLU A 778 -16.55 -21.60 -0.99
N GLY A 779 -16.72 -20.46 -1.65
CA GLY A 779 -16.98 -19.17 -0.98
C GLY A 779 -18.41 -19.12 -0.43
N ILE A 780 -18.56 -18.92 0.89
CA ILE A 780 -19.87 -18.94 1.54
C ILE A 780 -20.77 -17.80 1.02
N ASP A 781 -20.20 -16.61 0.90
CA ASP A 781 -20.96 -15.42 0.48
C ASP A 781 -21.02 -15.22 -1.04
N THR A 782 -20.18 -15.90 -1.82
CA THR A 782 -20.12 -15.78 -3.28
C THR A 782 -20.67 -17.00 -4.02
N GLY A 783 -20.67 -18.16 -3.37
CA GLY A 783 -20.98 -19.44 -4.01
C GLY A 783 -19.90 -19.92 -4.99
N TYR A 784 -18.82 -19.16 -5.14
CA TYR A 784 -17.74 -19.50 -6.05
C TYR A 784 -16.99 -20.77 -5.61
N LYS A 785 -16.69 -21.67 -6.56
CA LYS A 785 -16.06 -22.95 -6.31
C LYS A 785 -14.76 -23.10 -7.10
N GLY A 786 -13.75 -23.66 -6.45
CA GLY A 786 -12.48 -23.99 -7.08
C GLY A 786 -11.76 -25.10 -6.33
N ASN A 787 -10.90 -25.83 -7.03
CA ASN A 787 -10.12 -26.91 -6.42
C ASN A 787 -8.75 -26.42 -5.96
N ALA A 788 -8.30 -26.91 -4.80
CA ALA A 788 -7.00 -26.61 -4.24
C ALA A 788 -6.36 -27.83 -3.60
N GLN A 789 -5.05 -27.95 -3.74
CA GLN A 789 -4.26 -28.91 -3.00
C GLN A 789 -3.97 -28.40 -1.60
N ILE A 790 -4.10 -29.24 -0.58
CA ILE A 790 -3.90 -28.87 0.82
C ILE A 790 -2.46 -29.14 1.27
N THR A 791 -1.82 -28.12 1.84
CA THR A 791 -0.61 -28.27 2.64
C THR A 791 -0.97 -28.26 4.13
N VAL A 792 -0.88 -29.42 4.77
CA VAL A 792 -1.05 -29.53 6.23
C VAL A 792 0.19 -29.00 6.95
N THR A 793 0.02 -27.95 7.76
CA THR A 793 1.15 -27.26 8.39
C THR A 793 0.73 -26.53 9.67
N LYS A 794 1.60 -26.54 10.69
CA LYS A 794 1.44 -25.74 11.92
C LYS A 794 1.67 -24.23 11.72
N LYS A 795 1.98 -23.79 10.51
CA LYS A 795 2.27 -22.39 10.18
C LYS A 795 1.02 -21.52 9.94
N VAL A 796 -0.15 -22.05 10.17
CA VAL A 796 -1.43 -21.33 10.14
C VAL A 796 -2.26 -21.71 11.37
N ILE A 797 -2.98 -20.73 11.94
CA ILE A 797 -3.84 -20.96 13.10
C ILE A 797 -5.04 -21.85 12.74
N SER A 798 -5.47 -22.71 13.67
CA SER A 798 -6.69 -23.53 13.51
C SER A 798 -7.94 -22.64 13.30
N GLY A 799 -8.88 -23.09 12.46
CA GLY A 799 -10.06 -22.33 12.02
C GLY A 799 -9.78 -21.35 10.87
N SER A 800 -8.56 -21.31 10.36
CA SER A 800 -8.17 -20.47 9.22
C SER A 800 -7.46 -21.28 8.14
N LEU A 801 -7.64 -20.84 6.90
CA LEU A 801 -6.86 -21.29 5.76
C LEU A 801 -6.01 -20.14 5.22
N PHE A 802 -4.87 -20.47 4.65
CA PHE A 802 -4.00 -19.47 4.04
C PHE A 802 -3.64 -19.84 2.61
N ALA A 803 -3.73 -18.88 1.69
CA ALA A 803 -3.26 -19.00 0.31
C ALA A 803 -2.39 -17.80 -0.06
N PHE A 804 -1.28 -18.04 -0.76
CA PHE A 804 -0.45 -16.94 -1.25
C PHE A 804 -1.14 -16.19 -2.40
N GLY A 805 -1.35 -14.89 -2.25
CA GLY A 805 -1.80 -14.01 -3.31
C GLY A 805 -0.74 -13.85 -4.40
N PHE A 806 -1.16 -13.71 -5.65
CA PHE A 806 -0.31 -13.65 -6.83
C PHE A 806 0.54 -14.91 -7.08
N SER A 807 0.18 -16.05 -6.51
CA SER A 807 0.90 -17.31 -6.72
C SER A 807 0.24 -18.22 -7.72
N GLY A 808 -1.09 -18.16 -7.87
CA GLY A 808 -1.83 -19.06 -8.75
C GLY A 808 -3.31 -18.68 -8.85
N GLY A 809 -4.11 -19.61 -9.36
CA GLY A 809 -5.55 -19.44 -9.57
C GLY A 809 -5.90 -18.43 -10.66
N ASN A 810 -4.96 -18.13 -11.55
CA ASN A 810 -5.15 -17.20 -12.65
C ASN A 810 -5.96 -17.85 -13.79
N ARG A 811 -6.81 -17.08 -14.48
CA ARG A 811 -7.80 -17.61 -15.45
C ARG A 811 -7.79 -16.87 -16.78
N ILE A 812 -6.61 -16.72 -17.38
CA ILE A 812 -6.46 -16.15 -18.72
C ILE A 812 -6.85 -17.19 -19.76
N LYS A 813 -7.97 -16.98 -20.43
CA LYS A 813 -8.51 -17.96 -21.39
C LYS A 813 -7.69 -18.07 -22.67
N HIS A 814 -7.23 -16.92 -23.21
CA HIS A 814 -6.42 -16.92 -24.43
C HIS A 814 -5.06 -17.62 -24.28
N LEU A 815 -4.64 -17.90 -23.05
CA LEU A 815 -3.41 -18.64 -22.74
C LEU A 815 -3.66 -20.04 -22.17
N ALA A 816 -4.92 -20.51 -22.15
CA ALA A 816 -5.32 -21.71 -21.42
C ALA A 816 -4.45 -22.93 -21.72
N ASP A 817 -4.01 -23.09 -22.97
CA ASP A 817 -3.21 -24.23 -23.45
C ASP A 817 -1.72 -23.91 -23.59
N HIS A 818 -1.28 -22.69 -23.27
CA HIS A 818 0.12 -22.30 -23.42
C HIS A 818 0.99 -22.92 -22.32
N PRO A 819 2.13 -23.59 -22.63
CA PRO A 819 2.94 -24.32 -21.64
C PRO A 819 3.52 -23.43 -20.56
N ASP A 820 3.90 -22.19 -20.88
CA ASP A 820 4.46 -21.23 -19.91
C ASP A 820 3.39 -20.54 -19.04
N TYR A 821 2.11 -20.88 -19.26
CA TYR A 821 1.00 -20.37 -18.44
C TYR A 821 0.49 -21.40 -17.43
N GLN A 822 0.69 -22.71 -17.65
CA GLN A 822 0.07 -23.76 -16.85
C GLN A 822 0.31 -23.61 -15.34
N PHE A 823 1.53 -23.28 -14.93
CA PHE A 823 1.87 -23.15 -13.52
C PHE A 823 1.13 -21.98 -12.81
N ILE A 824 0.59 -21.00 -13.55
CA ILE A 824 -0.16 -19.87 -12.99
C ILE A 824 -1.66 -20.21 -12.81
N LYS A 825 -2.14 -21.21 -13.53
CA LYS A 825 -3.52 -21.71 -13.38
C LYS A 825 -3.72 -22.50 -12.09
N GLU A 826 -2.68 -23.16 -11.60
CA GLU A 826 -2.75 -23.99 -10.40
C GLU A 826 -3.06 -23.16 -9.16
N GLY A 827 -3.75 -23.76 -8.17
CA GLY A 827 -4.09 -23.10 -6.92
C GLY A 827 -5.34 -22.22 -7.00
N ILE A 828 -5.50 -21.35 -6.01
CA ILE A 828 -6.67 -20.48 -5.91
C ILE A 828 -6.26 -18.99 -5.83
N ASN A 829 -7.15 -18.14 -6.32
CA ASN A 829 -7.09 -16.70 -6.11
C ASN A 829 -8.17 -16.31 -5.09
N SER A 830 -7.77 -15.84 -3.91
CA SER A 830 -8.68 -15.52 -2.80
C SER A 830 -9.74 -14.46 -3.15
N HIS A 831 -9.50 -13.59 -4.13
CA HIS A 831 -10.43 -12.54 -4.52
C HIS A 831 -11.70 -13.04 -5.20
N TRP A 832 -11.70 -14.26 -5.74
CA TRP A 832 -12.90 -14.90 -6.26
C TRP A 832 -13.86 -15.34 -5.16
N TYR A 833 -13.36 -15.60 -3.95
CA TYR A 833 -14.14 -16.06 -2.81
C TYR A 833 -14.65 -14.90 -1.93
N ALA A 834 -14.05 -13.73 -2.03
CA ALA A 834 -14.37 -12.58 -1.21
C ALA A 834 -15.51 -11.76 -1.79
N LYS A 835 -16.53 -11.43 -1.00
CA LYS A 835 -17.67 -10.61 -1.43
C LYS A 835 -17.32 -9.14 -1.62
N GLY A 836 -16.27 -8.67 -0.97
CA GLY A 836 -15.81 -7.28 -1.10
C GLY A 836 -16.70 -6.27 -0.39
N TYR A 837 -17.00 -6.52 0.89
CA TYR A 837 -17.65 -5.52 1.73
C TYR A 837 -16.84 -4.21 1.73
N ALA A 838 -17.50 -3.09 1.47
CA ALA A 838 -16.88 -1.77 1.53
C ALA A 838 -17.33 -1.01 2.80
N GLN A 839 -16.37 -0.49 3.55
CA GLN A 839 -16.66 0.30 4.74
C GLN A 839 -17.35 1.61 4.34
N PRO A 840 -18.49 1.98 4.97
CA PRO A 840 -19.37 3.04 4.46
C PRO A 840 -18.80 4.46 4.37
N VAL A 841 -17.76 4.77 5.15
CA VAL A 841 -17.16 6.12 5.15
C VAL A 841 -15.90 6.19 4.30
N PHE A 842 -15.02 5.20 4.44
CA PHE A 842 -13.72 5.20 3.80
C PHE A 842 -13.68 4.41 2.49
N GLY A 843 -14.70 3.63 2.19
CA GLY A 843 -14.75 2.79 1.00
C GLY A 843 -13.64 1.73 0.95
N THR A 844 -13.02 1.38 2.08
CA THR A 844 -12.03 0.30 2.15
C THR A 844 -12.71 -1.03 1.97
N VAL A 845 -12.16 -1.87 1.09
CA VAL A 845 -12.79 -3.13 0.65
C VAL A 845 -12.15 -4.32 1.36
N ALA A 846 -12.95 -5.13 2.02
CA ALA A 846 -12.51 -6.35 2.67
C ALA A 846 -12.16 -7.45 1.66
N ASN A 847 -10.98 -8.06 1.83
CA ASN A 847 -10.45 -9.10 0.95
C ASN A 847 -10.42 -10.50 1.58
N ASN A 848 -10.63 -10.62 2.88
CA ASN A 848 -10.82 -11.93 3.52
C ASN A 848 -12.23 -12.45 3.23
N SER A 849 -12.38 -13.77 3.30
CA SER A 849 -13.65 -14.44 3.01
C SER A 849 -13.87 -15.64 3.93
N ALA A 850 -15.13 -15.98 4.14
CA ALA A 850 -15.51 -17.26 4.70
C ALA A 850 -15.66 -18.29 3.57
N VAL A 851 -15.05 -19.45 3.76
CA VAL A 851 -15.07 -20.54 2.78
C VAL A 851 -15.43 -21.87 3.45
N ARG A 852 -15.99 -22.78 2.64
CA ARG A 852 -16.25 -24.16 3.03
C ARG A 852 -15.33 -25.11 2.26
N ILE A 853 -14.82 -26.12 2.95
CA ILE A 853 -14.00 -27.18 2.35
C ILE A 853 -14.85 -28.43 2.17
N ASN A 854 -14.87 -28.94 0.97
CA ASN A 854 -15.56 -30.19 0.61
C ASN A 854 -14.54 -31.18 0.04
N LYS A 855 -14.54 -32.42 0.55
CA LYS A 855 -13.75 -33.51 -0.05
C LYS A 855 -14.32 -33.79 -1.44
N LEU A 856 -13.45 -33.95 -2.41
CA LEU A 856 -13.85 -34.45 -3.71
C LEU A 856 -14.26 -35.93 -3.56
N ARG A 857 -15.46 -36.28 -3.98
CA ARG A 857 -15.84 -37.69 -4.05
C ARG A 857 -14.98 -38.34 -5.15
N GLY A 858 -14.19 -39.34 -4.80
CA GLY A 858 -13.39 -40.11 -5.73
C GLY A 858 -14.27 -40.83 -6.72
#